data_6d7780b1cbe18e5bab7876badf4fba45
#
_entry.id   6d7780b1cbe18e5bab7876badf4fba45
#
_cell.length_a   1.000
_cell.length_b   1.000
_cell.length_c   1.000
_cell.angle_alpha   90.00
_cell.angle_beta   90.00
_cell.angle_gamma   90.00
#
_symmetry.space_group_name_H-M   'P 1'
#
loop_
_entity.id
_entity.type
_entity.pdbx_description
1 polymer ?
#
loop_
_entity_poly.entity_id
_entity_poly.type
_entity_poly.pdbx_seq_one_letter_code
_entity_poly.pdbx_strand_id
1 'polypeptide(L)'
;MPDSSSSSDHTLPDCSVTDSASVSNSTVCATSVSATDFVRDLHARFPQAPFLTLGQTVLWDEPVKAVFCRLLEVAAPEARMMAAVHDTDYFAKLPQNEGAPKDDEPNTTDKFALLPHNDGSTRALWSAAGEISCLFGAEVVPSRHVLSENGVAFDRVARDYPGGLNALLENETAAWGWRALVHTEPRPLIAGDVKLRDIMPQLQQQIAWALDKSAQIIGHENSFSQLLDWTNEYSSSHPDASLSDLYRALTPKLWSAVRGGGSCNLETSTSLELFRFNKRTASLPRFRFVDLFLNPQTRDVARTCYNDAVRGSGIYTLDGFGEGATPFDVVVPGRGRGTLRVHNGSITVETETPITICTDCNPTSAEDLARVLEEQLGENVALVGKAVALISMLAAEFIFVFHEKASSYTSRTQEMNKCLRERGVDLPLFPMLRLRLATWDALQNVEANFNLPPHLARAFNVQKISAREFAARWKTVCNEQDNLRERLKNCVAPRDLMQFLVTRDQSWTQKLHEYSMSREQLHSARESSQKLQLQSEELLLRARELNVQAAHTETVQGEHWRRVIQPLRTRIMDIRQGALERIENAPAKLSKEERRELSELQAKEEEEIAQLLVQIETKTVQRIEYSKQIESLRKQSRECKSAARDATQNRLLLERSEQTRALRTAIREVEYQEELTRLSLVRDAIAVGDGLRATNYRPTAWWFPLVSPEGAWFEGLVETVQARVEEL
;
A
#
# COMPACT_ATOMS: atom_id res chain seq x y z
N MET A 1 9.11 -20.31 33.80
CA MET A 1 8.46 -20.64 32.50
C MET A 1 7.94 -19.35 31.94
N PRO A 2 8.51 -18.81 30.88
CA PRO A 2 7.86 -17.78 30.10
C PRO A 2 7.41 -18.36 28.76
N ASP A 3 6.15 -18.09 28.44
CA ASP A 3 5.52 -18.37 27.15
C ASP A 3 6.20 -17.57 26.04
N SER A 4 6.67 -18.28 25.03
CA SER A 4 7.14 -17.70 23.78
C SER A 4 6.22 -18.13 22.65
N SER A 5 5.18 -17.32 22.40
CA SER A 5 4.42 -17.33 21.15
C SER A 5 5.01 -16.29 20.22
N SER A 6 5.96 -16.68 19.37
CA SER A 6 6.40 -15.89 18.25
C SER A 6 5.51 -16.19 17.04
N SER A 7 4.51 -15.35 16.80
CA SER A 7 3.81 -15.30 15.54
C SER A 7 4.77 -14.71 14.49
N SER A 8 5.22 -15.55 13.55
CA SER A 8 5.97 -15.11 12.38
C SER A 8 5.03 -14.39 11.42
N ASP A 9 5.11 -13.08 11.46
CA ASP A 9 4.47 -12.16 10.53
C ASP A 9 5.15 -12.30 9.15
N HIS A 10 4.54 -13.05 8.23
CA HIS A 10 5.00 -13.21 6.85
C HIS A 10 4.40 -12.13 5.95
N THR A 11 4.70 -10.87 6.24
CA THR A 11 4.51 -9.80 5.27
C THR A 11 5.67 -9.84 4.26
N LEU A 12 5.38 -10.27 3.05
CA LEU A 12 6.30 -10.17 1.91
C LEU A 12 6.57 -8.69 1.60
N PRO A 13 7.84 -8.29 1.40
CA PRO A 13 8.15 -6.91 1.04
C PRO A 13 7.63 -6.58 -0.36
N ASP A 14 7.07 -5.39 -0.47
CA ASP A 14 6.55 -4.76 -1.67
C ASP A 14 7.68 -4.62 -2.72
N CYS A 15 7.59 -5.38 -3.82
CA CYS A 15 8.55 -5.33 -4.92
C CYS A 15 8.25 -4.16 -5.88
N SER A 16 8.26 -2.93 -5.37
CA SER A 16 8.32 -1.76 -6.24
C SER A 16 9.78 -1.39 -6.50
N VAL A 17 10.38 -2.05 -7.49
CA VAL A 17 11.68 -1.61 -8.02
C VAL A 17 11.44 -0.50 -9.02
N THR A 18 11.67 0.73 -8.59
CA THR A 18 11.88 1.86 -9.48
C THR A 18 13.32 1.83 -9.96
N ASP A 19 13.61 1.06 -11.02
CA ASP A 19 14.84 1.23 -11.77
C ASP A 19 14.64 2.32 -12.83
N SER A 20 14.98 3.55 -12.49
CA SER A 20 15.27 4.60 -13.44
C SER A 20 16.67 4.39 -14.01
N ALA A 21 16.85 3.33 -14.80
CA ALA A 21 18.02 3.20 -15.65
C ALA A 21 17.80 4.06 -16.90
N SER A 22 18.52 5.17 -16.98
CA SER A 22 18.67 5.97 -18.19
C SER A 22 19.23 5.10 -19.31
N VAL A 23 18.36 4.65 -20.20
CA VAL A 23 18.77 4.01 -21.46
C VAL A 23 19.37 5.10 -22.33
N SER A 24 20.70 5.10 -22.43
CA SER A 24 21.42 5.87 -23.43
C SER A 24 20.96 5.43 -24.83
N ASN A 25 20.28 6.33 -25.53
CA ASN A 25 19.97 6.19 -26.95
C ASN A 25 21.27 6.16 -27.78
N SER A 26 21.81 4.99 -27.99
CA SER A 26 22.72 4.77 -29.10
C SER A 26 21.88 4.43 -30.32
N THR A 27 21.67 5.42 -31.18
CA THR A 27 21.04 5.30 -32.48
C THR A 27 22.00 4.49 -33.40
N VAL A 28 21.89 3.18 -33.35
CA VAL A 28 22.41 2.32 -34.41
C VAL A 28 21.25 2.11 -35.39
N CYS A 29 21.36 2.69 -36.56
CA CYS A 29 20.49 2.41 -37.68
C CYS A 29 20.83 0.97 -38.20
N ALA A 30 20.30 -0.03 -37.47
CA ALA A 30 20.29 -1.40 -37.92
C ALA A 30 19.00 -1.58 -38.72
N THR A 31 19.09 -2.10 -39.92
CA THR A 31 17.98 -2.68 -40.68
C THR A 31 17.19 -3.56 -39.72
N SER A 32 15.94 -3.19 -39.41
CA SER A 32 15.12 -3.93 -38.44
C SER A 32 14.85 -5.33 -39.03
N VAL A 33 15.54 -6.33 -38.48
CA VAL A 33 15.24 -7.74 -38.75
C VAL A 33 13.80 -7.98 -38.32
N SER A 34 13.00 -8.57 -39.20
CA SER A 34 11.59 -8.83 -38.86
C SER A 34 11.47 -9.88 -37.75
N ALA A 35 10.39 -9.83 -36.99
CA ALA A 35 10.15 -10.87 -35.96
C ALA A 35 10.10 -12.28 -36.58
N THR A 36 9.60 -12.40 -37.81
CA THR A 36 9.58 -13.63 -38.58
C THR A 36 10.99 -14.17 -38.87
N ASP A 37 11.93 -13.28 -39.21
CA ASP A 37 13.31 -13.68 -39.46
C ASP A 37 14.01 -14.10 -38.17
N PHE A 38 13.74 -13.45 -37.03
CA PHE A 38 14.23 -13.89 -35.72
C PHE A 38 13.75 -15.30 -35.39
N VAL A 39 12.45 -15.57 -35.58
CA VAL A 39 11.88 -16.90 -35.30
C VAL A 39 12.51 -17.96 -36.24
N ARG A 40 12.70 -17.63 -37.51
CA ARG A 40 13.33 -18.52 -38.49
C ARG A 40 14.77 -18.85 -38.12
N ASP A 41 15.56 -17.82 -37.78
CA ASP A 41 16.96 -18.00 -37.35
C ASP A 41 17.06 -18.84 -36.08
N LEU A 42 16.22 -18.55 -35.12
CA LEU A 42 16.18 -19.26 -33.83
C LEU A 42 15.82 -20.75 -34.03
N HIS A 43 14.83 -21.05 -34.86
CA HIS A 43 14.49 -22.43 -35.20
C HIS A 43 15.61 -23.14 -36.01
N ALA A 44 16.24 -22.44 -36.92
CA ALA A 44 17.39 -22.99 -37.67
C ALA A 44 18.57 -23.35 -36.77
N ARG A 45 18.81 -22.55 -35.73
CA ARG A 45 19.85 -22.83 -34.71
C ARG A 45 19.49 -24.01 -33.80
N PHE A 46 18.20 -24.18 -33.50
CA PHE A 46 17.69 -25.19 -32.56
C PHE A 46 16.51 -25.99 -33.15
N PRO A 47 16.67 -26.74 -34.19
CA PRO A 47 15.56 -27.35 -34.95
C PRO A 47 14.75 -28.39 -34.15
N GLN A 48 15.33 -28.95 -33.09
CA GLN A 48 14.67 -29.95 -32.25
C GLN A 48 14.03 -29.37 -31.01
N ALA A 49 14.28 -28.08 -30.68
CA ALA A 49 13.76 -27.45 -29.50
C ALA A 49 12.30 -27.02 -29.73
N PRO A 50 11.32 -27.48 -28.95
CA PRO A 50 9.96 -26.99 -29.03
C PRO A 50 9.88 -25.58 -28.38
N PHE A 51 8.99 -24.76 -28.92
CA PHE A 51 8.66 -23.49 -28.32
C PHE A 51 7.60 -23.65 -27.23
N LEU A 52 7.74 -22.93 -26.13
CA LEU A 52 6.78 -22.96 -25.02
C LEU A 52 6.31 -21.55 -24.67
N THR A 53 4.99 -21.38 -24.54
CA THR A 53 4.39 -20.24 -23.86
C THR A 53 3.71 -20.73 -22.59
N LEU A 54 3.91 -20.04 -21.48
CA LEU A 54 3.29 -20.35 -20.18
C LEU A 54 2.55 -19.13 -19.67
N GLY A 55 1.23 -19.20 -19.56
CA GLY A 55 0.35 -18.13 -19.06
C GLY A 55 -0.24 -18.47 -17.70
N GLN A 56 -0.32 -17.50 -16.81
CA GLN A 56 -0.90 -17.70 -15.48
C GLN A 56 -2.43 -17.67 -15.50
N THR A 57 -3.00 -16.89 -16.40
CA THR A 57 -4.45 -16.77 -16.55
C THR A 57 -4.87 -17.03 -17.96
N VAL A 58 -6.11 -17.44 -18.07
CA VAL A 58 -6.70 -17.88 -19.30
C VAL A 58 -6.76 -16.89 -20.40
N LEU A 59 -7.06 -15.69 -20.05
CA LEU A 59 -7.62 -14.77 -21.04
C LEU A 59 -6.73 -13.54 -21.21
N TRP A 60 -5.51 -13.57 -20.64
CA TRP A 60 -4.59 -12.44 -20.65
C TRP A 60 -3.60 -12.44 -21.82
N ASP A 61 -2.86 -13.52 -21.98
CA ASP A 61 -1.71 -13.57 -22.88
C ASP A 61 -2.05 -14.15 -24.25
N GLU A 62 -3.30 -14.41 -24.53
CA GLU A 62 -3.72 -15.14 -25.72
C GLU A 62 -3.33 -14.43 -27.04
N PRO A 63 -3.41 -13.10 -27.16
CA PRO A 63 -2.92 -12.43 -28.36
C PRO A 63 -1.43 -12.60 -28.58
N VAL A 64 -0.61 -12.58 -27.51
CA VAL A 64 0.85 -12.80 -27.61
C VAL A 64 1.14 -14.20 -28.13
N LYS A 65 0.45 -15.20 -27.59
CA LYS A 65 0.58 -16.60 -28.00
C LYS A 65 0.07 -16.81 -29.44
N ALA A 66 -1.08 -16.21 -29.77
CA ALA A 66 -1.66 -16.31 -31.11
C ALA A 66 -0.77 -15.62 -32.17
N VAL A 67 -0.20 -14.46 -31.87
CA VAL A 67 0.77 -13.78 -32.73
C VAL A 67 2.02 -14.65 -32.94
N PHE A 68 2.55 -15.24 -31.86
CA PHE A 68 3.69 -16.12 -31.96
C PHE A 68 3.37 -17.37 -32.81
N CYS A 69 2.20 -17.99 -32.63
CA CYS A 69 1.73 -19.08 -33.46
C CYS A 69 1.74 -18.70 -34.97
N ARG A 70 1.23 -17.49 -35.28
CA ARG A 70 1.23 -16.96 -36.64
C ARG A 70 2.64 -16.74 -37.19
N LEU A 71 3.56 -16.25 -36.39
CA LEU A 71 4.98 -16.11 -36.79
C LEU A 71 5.60 -17.47 -37.10
N LEU A 72 5.32 -18.52 -36.29
CA LEU A 72 5.80 -19.88 -36.55
C LEU A 72 5.21 -20.45 -37.82
N GLU A 73 3.91 -20.29 -38.09
CA GLU A 73 3.27 -20.76 -39.34
C GLU A 73 3.96 -20.22 -40.57
N VAL A 74 4.51 -18.98 -40.50
CA VAL A 74 5.20 -18.33 -41.63
C VAL A 74 6.69 -18.65 -41.64
N ALA A 75 7.34 -18.67 -40.50
CA ALA A 75 8.81 -18.75 -40.39
C ALA A 75 9.33 -20.18 -40.34
N ALA A 76 8.60 -21.08 -39.67
CA ALA A 76 9.01 -22.44 -39.35
C ALA A 76 7.77 -23.32 -39.09
N PRO A 77 6.99 -23.66 -40.12
CA PRO A 77 5.73 -24.37 -40.00
C PRO A 77 5.88 -25.78 -39.40
N GLU A 78 7.06 -26.37 -39.44
CA GLU A 78 7.41 -27.65 -38.84
C GLU A 78 7.74 -27.53 -37.33
N ALA A 79 7.95 -26.34 -36.81
CA ALA A 79 8.30 -26.14 -35.41
C ALA A 79 7.14 -26.51 -34.48
N ARG A 80 7.49 -27.19 -33.40
CA ARG A 80 6.52 -27.56 -32.38
C ARG A 80 6.28 -26.40 -31.43
N MET A 81 5.01 -26.09 -31.18
CA MET A 81 4.61 -25.09 -30.22
C MET A 81 3.67 -25.68 -29.15
N MET A 82 3.97 -25.38 -27.92
CA MET A 82 3.13 -25.72 -26.79
C MET A 82 2.66 -24.45 -26.05
N ALA A 83 1.38 -24.38 -25.73
CA ALA A 83 0.82 -23.37 -24.82
C ALA A 83 0.37 -24.05 -23.54
N ALA A 84 0.94 -23.64 -22.42
CA ALA A 84 0.62 -24.21 -21.13
C ALA A 84 -0.04 -23.18 -20.19
N VAL A 85 -0.95 -23.68 -19.37
CA VAL A 85 -1.56 -22.93 -18.27
C VAL A 85 -0.75 -23.18 -17.01
N HIS A 86 -0.36 -22.10 -16.32
CA HIS A 86 0.40 -22.19 -15.08
C HIS A 86 -0.52 -22.42 -13.87
N ASP A 87 -0.75 -23.69 -13.55
CA ASP A 87 -1.69 -24.14 -12.54
C ASP A 87 -1.04 -24.78 -11.29
N THR A 88 0.29 -24.79 -11.24
CA THR A 88 1.06 -25.26 -10.06
C THR A 88 1.23 -24.21 -8.99
N ASP A 89 0.75 -22.98 -9.19
CA ASP A 89 0.79 -21.91 -8.22
C ASP A 89 -0.52 -21.86 -7.40
N TYR A 90 -0.50 -21.07 -6.32
CA TYR A 90 -1.73 -20.87 -5.54
C TYR A 90 -2.72 -20.00 -6.32
N PHE A 91 -4.00 -20.32 -6.21
CA PHE A 91 -5.07 -19.47 -6.71
C PHE A 91 -5.19 -18.21 -5.84
N ALA A 92 -5.55 -17.08 -6.45
CA ALA A 92 -5.69 -15.81 -5.77
C ALA A 92 -6.63 -15.92 -4.56
N LYS A 93 -6.20 -15.41 -3.43
CA LYS A 93 -6.88 -15.56 -2.15
C LYS A 93 -7.28 -14.18 -1.60
N LEU A 94 -8.48 -14.12 -1.00
CA LEU A 94 -8.90 -12.93 -0.27
C LEU A 94 -7.95 -12.70 0.93
N PRO A 95 -7.39 -11.48 1.11
CA PRO A 95 -6.59 -11.17 2.27
C PRO A 95 -7.41 -11.34 3.55
N GLN A 96 -6.87 -12.07 4.54
CA GLN A 96 -7.47 -12.11 5.86
C GLN A 96 -6.96 -10.89 6.64
N ASN A 97 -7.86 -9.97 6.98
CA ASN A 97 -7.57 -8.90 7.91
C ASN A 97 -7.57 -9.49 9.33
N GLU A 98 -6.40 -9.82 9.85
CA GLU A 98 -6.23 -10.09 11.27
C GLU A 98 -6.56 -8.81 12.04
N GLY A 99 -7.78 -8.72 12.61
CA GLY A 99 -8.23 -7.59 13.43
C GLY A 99 -9.34 -6.73 12.82
N ALA A 100 -9.88 -7.04 11.65
CA ALA A 100 -11.12 -6.43 11.20
C ALA A 100 -12.30 -6.85 12.10
N PRO A 101 -13.24 -5.95 12.43
CA PRO A 101 -14.48 -6.35 13.07
C PRO A 101 -15.14 -7.44 12.23
N LYS A 102 -15.62 -8.51 12.88
CA LYS A 102 -16.29 -9.64 12.19
C LYS A 102 -17.53 -9.24 11.38
N ASP A 103 -18.00 -8.03 11.56
CA ASP A 103 -19.15 -7.45 10.87
C ASP A 103 -18.81 -6.91 9.47
N ASP A 104 -17.52 -6.75 9.13
CA ASP A 104 -17.04 -6.29 7.81
C ASP A 104 -16.54 -7.44 6.90
N GLU A 105 -16.53 -8.68 7.36
CA GLU A 105 -16.27 -9.83 6.48
C GLU A 105 -17.46 -10.01 5.53
N PRO A 106 -17.22 -10.11 4.20
CA PRO A 106 -18.28 -10.45 3.29
C PRO A 106 -18.88 -11.80 3.73
N ASN A 107 -20.12 -11.77 4.15
CA ASN A 107 -20.88 -12.94 4.58
C ASN A 107 -21.19 -13.82 3.35
N THR A 108 -20.15 -14.34 2.68
CA THR A 108 -20.27 -15.20 1.51
C THR A 108 -20.09 -16.64 1.96
N THR A 109 -21.16 -17.41 1.83
CA THR A 109 -21.14 -18.88 1.91
C THR A 109 -20.39 -19.51 0.72
N ASP A 110 -20.05 -18.70 -0.29
CA ASP A 110 -19.42 -19.14 -1.52
C ASP A 110 -17.91 -19.24 -1.36
N LYS A 111 -17.31 -20.29 -1.89
CA LYS A 111 -15.86 -20.53 -1.87
C LYS A 111 -15.05 -19.52 -2.68
N PHE A 112 -15.69 -18.81 -3.59
CA PHE A 112 -15.09 -17.83 -4.47
C PHE A 112 -15.88 -16.52 -4.45
N ALA A 113 -15.17 -15.40 -4.55
CA ALA A 113 -15.75 -14.07 -4.64
C ALA A 113 -15.18 -13.30 -5.83
N LEU A 114 -15.99 -12.42 -6.39
CA LEU A 114 -15.57 -11.50 -7.45
C LEU A 114 -15.28 -10.13 -6.86
N LEU A 115 -14.01 -9.75 -6.80
CA LEU A 115 -13.62 -8.44 -6.34
C LEU A 115 -13.84 -7.40 -7.45
N PRO A 116 -14.53 -6.31 -7.14
CA PRO A 116 -14.87 -5.29 -8.13
C PRO A 116 -13.69 -4.41 -8.52
N HIS A 117 -12.59 -4.49 -7.76
CA HIS A 117 -11.51 -3.55 -7.86
C HIS A 117 -10.25 -4.08 -7.27
N ASN A 118 -9.27 -3.20 -7.16
CA ASN A 118 -8.07 -3.45 -6.40
C ASN A 118 -7.51 -2.18 -5.76
N ASP A 119 -7.27 -2.23 -4.46
CA ASP A 119 -6.57 -1.22 -3.67
C ASP A 119 -5.05 -1.49 -3.56
N GLY A 120 -4.56 -2.43 -4.36
CA GLY A 120 -3.21 -2.97 -4.28
C GLY A 120 -3.11 -4.26 -3.47
N SER A 121 -4.14 -4.64 -2.68
CA SER A 121 -4.10 -5.86 -1.88
C SER A 121 -4.22 -7.13 -2.75
N THR A 122 -5.03 -7.11 -3.80
CA THR A 122 -5.12 -8.21 -4.77
C THR A 122 -3.84 -8.40 -5.57
N ARG A 123 -3.02 -7.35 -5.74
CA ARG A 123 -1.70 -7.48 -6.37
C ARG A 123 -0.74 -8.32 -5.54
N ALA A 124 -0.91 -8.36 -4.22
CA ALA A 124 -0.18 -9.24 -3.32
C ALA A 124 -0.73 -10.68 -3.34
N LEU A 125 -1.87 -10.93 -3.95
CA LEU A 125 -2.47 -12.25 -4.13
C LEU A 125 -1.89 -12.94 -5.36
N TRP A 126 -0.61 -13.17 -5.35
CA TRP A 126 0.14 -13.80 -6.43
C TRP A 126 -0.36 -15.18 -6.75
N SER A 127 -0.86 -15.37 -7.96
CA SER A 127 -1.20 -16.71 -8.36
C SER A 127 -1.78 -16.78 -9.76
N ALA A 128 -2.12 -17.95 -10.19
CA ALA A 128 -3.00 -18.19 -11.29
C ALA A 128 -4.33 -17.49 -11.00
N ALA A 129 -4.41 -16.23 -11.34
CA ALA A 129 -5.54 -15.41 -11.00
C ALA A 129 -6.65 -15.54 -12.03
N GLY A 130 -7.88 -15.56 -11.56
CA GLY A 130 -9.02 -15.30 -12.41
C GLY A 130 -9.20 -13.80 -12.67
N GLU A 131 -8.18 -13.12 -13.17
CA GLU A 131 -8.26 -11.70 -13.49
C GLU A 131 -8.81 -11.46 -14.89
N ILE A 132 -9.64 -10.44 -15.04
CA ILE A 132 -10.24 -10.05 -16.32
C ILE A 132 -10.41 -8.54 -16.38
N SER A 133 -10.10 -7.95 -17.55
CA SER A 133 -10.36 -6.54 -17.82
C SER A 133 -11.34 -6.37 -18.97
N CYS A 134 -12.04 -5.25 -19.03
CA CYS A 134 -12.74 -4.83 -20.23
C CYS A 134 -11.80 -4.08 -21.19
N LEU A 135 -12.26 -3.76 -22.39
CA LEU A 135 -11.52 -2.91 -23.31
C LEU A 135 -11.19 -1.57 -22.63
N PHE A 136 -9.94 -1.15 -22.71
CA PHE A 136 -9.38 -0.03 -21.96
C PHE A 136 -9.37 -0.23 -20.43
N GLY A 137 -9.52 -1.45 -19.94
CA GLY A 137 -9.22 -1.78 -18.56
C GLY A 137 -7.73 -1.65 -18.29
N ALA A 138 -7.37 -1.04 -17.16
CA ALA A 138 -5.98 -0.84 -16.80
C ALA A 138 -5.42 -2.09 -16.11
N GLU A 139 -4.34 -2.65 -16.64
CA GLU A 139 -3.56 -3.70 -15.95
C GLU A 139 -2.77 -3.15 -14.76
N VAL A 140 -2.58 -1.84 -14.71
CA VAL A 140 -1.85 -1.18 -13.63
C VAL A 140 -2.82 -0.67 -12.59
N VAL A 141 -2.79 -1.33 -11.44
CA VAL A 141 -3.59 -0.94 -10.28
C VAL A 141 -2.67 -0.27 -9.27
N PRO A 142 -2.84 1.02 -8.98
CA PRO A 142 -1.97 1.71 -8.04
C PRO A 142 -2.25 1.22 -6.61
N SER A 143 -1.19 0.77 -5.94
CA SER A 143 -1.24 0.50 -4.50
C SER A 143 -1.41 1.80 -3.72
N ARG A 144 -1.80 1.70 -2.43
CA ARG A 144 -1.82 2.87 -1.52
C ARG A 144 -0.48 3.59 -1.49
N HIS A 145 0.62 2.84 -1.58
CA HIS A 145 1.97 3.40 -1.63
C HIS A 145 2.17 4.27 -2.88
N VAL A 146 1.83 3.75 -4.06
CA VAL A 146 1.91 4.50 -5.33
C VAL A 146 1.04 5.76 -5.30
N LEU A 147 -0.17 5.68 -4.74
CA LEU A 147 -1.04 6.86 -4.58
C LEU A 147 -0.39 7.89 -3.65
N SER A 148 0.18 7.45 -2.51
CA SER A 148 0.86 8.34 -1.57
C SER A 148 2.12 8.98 -2.16
N GLU A 149 2.92 8.26 -2.95
CA GLU A 149 4.07 8.80 -3.67
C GLU A 149 3.69 9.88 -4.69
N ASN A 150 2.46 9.86 -5.18
CA ASN A 150 1.87 10.88 -6.04
C ASN A 150 1.12 11.97 -5.25
N GLY A 151 1.31 12.06 -3.93
CA GLY A 151 0.80 13.12 -3.08
C GLY A 151 -0.65 12.93 -2.59
N VAL A 152 -1.25 11.75 -2.78
CA VAL A 152 -2.62 11.46 -2.32
C VAL A 152 -2.61 11.04 -0.84
N ALA A 153 -3.39 11.73 -0.01
CA ALA A 153 -3.62 11.36 1.39
C ALA A 153 -4.74 10.30 1.50
N PHE A 154 -4.50 9.11 0.94
CA PHE A 154 -5.50 8.07 0.76
C PHE A 154 -6.27 7.72 2.02
N ASP A 155 -5.60 7.50 3.15
CA ASP A 155 -6.24 7.10 4.41
C ASP A 155 -7.15 8.20 4.98
N ARG A 156 -6.83 9.47 4.70
CA ARG A 156 -7.68 10.60 5.08
C ARG A 156 -8.97 10.60 4.26
N VAL A 157 -8.85 10.41 2.95
CA VAL A 157 -10.01 10.33 2.05
C VAL A 157 -10.89 9.13 2.43
N ALA A 158 -10.30 7.96 2.63
CA ALA A 158 -11.03 6.74 2.96
C ALA A 158 -11.82 6.85 4.28
N ARG A 159 -11.25 7.51 5.29
CA ARG A 159 -11.92 7.73 6.58
C ARG A 159 -13.15 8.63 6.47
N ASP A 160 -13.05 9.68 5.66
CA ASP A 160 -14.08 10.72 5.56
C ASP A 160 -15.06 10.46 4.40
N TYR A 161 -14.85 9.38 3.58
CA TYR A 161 -15.69 9.03 2.44
C TYR A 161 -17.04 8.44 2.89
N PRO A 162 -18.16 8.88 2.28
CA PRO A 162 -19.48 8.31 2.56
C PRO A 162 -19.53 6.80 2.25
N GLY A 163 -19.83 5.98 3.25
CA GLY A 163 -19.79 4.51 3.13
C GLY A 163 -18.40 3.90 3.36
N GLY A 164 -17.39 4.70 3.70
CA GLY A 164 -16.07 4.25 4.11
C GLY A 164 -15.20 3.72 2.97
N LEU A 165 -14.16 2.98 3.35
CA LEU A 165 -13.14 2.46 2.43
C LEU A 165 -13.72 1.63 1.29
N ASN A 166 -14.64 0.72 1.57
CA ASN A 166 -15.20 -0.18 0.55
C ASN A 166 -15.99 0.59 -0.50
N ALA A 167 -16.79 1.59 -0.09
CA ALA A 167 -17.52 2.43 -1.02
C ALA A 167 -16.58 3.32 -1.85
N LEU A 168 -15.52 3.86 -1.25
CA LEU A 168 -14.48 4.60 -1.97
C LEU A 168 -13.84 3.73 -3.06
N LEU A 169 -13.42 2.52 -2.69
CA LEU A 169 -12.78 1.59 -3.63
C LEU A 169 -13.74 1.22 -4.77
N GLU A 170 -14.98 0.87 -4.46
CA GLU A 170 -15.99 0.54 -5.48
C GLU A 170 -16.21 1.69 -6.48
N ASN A 171 -16.36 2.92 -5.99
CA ASN A 171 -16.65 4.07 -6.83
C ASN A 171 -15.43 4.56 -7.61
N GLU A 172 -14.28 4.62 -6.97
CA GLU A 172 -13.09 5.21 -7.56
C GLU A 172 -12.31 4.26 -8.45
N THR A 173 -12.48 2.95 -8.30
CA THR A 173 -11.79 1.96 -9.13
C THR A 173 -12.52 1.56 -10.41
N ALA A 174 -13.72 2.06 -10.61
CA ALA A 174 -14.49 1.82 -11.84
C ALA A 174 -13.72 2.23 -13.11
N ALA A 175 -12.81 3.21 -13.01
CA ALA A 175 -11.96 3.64 -14.12
C ALA A 175 -10.94 2.58 -14.57
N TRP A 176 -10.62 1.61 -13.72
CA TRP A 176 -9.62 0.58 -14.07
C TRP A 176 -10.20 -0.50 -14.98
N GLY A 177 -11.52 -0.68 -14.97
CA GLY A 177 -12.18 -1.68 -15.82
C GLY A 177 -11.63 -3.09 -15.59
N TRP A 178 -11.37 -3.44 -14.33
CA TRP A 178 -10.66 -4.65 -13.93
C TRP A 178 -11.37 -5.35 -12.77
N ARG A 179 -11.40 -6.69 -12.82
CA ARG A 179 -12.01 -7.51 -11.76
C ARG A 179 -11.17 -8.75 -11.50
N ALA A 180 -11.17 -9.22 -10.26
CA ALA A 180 -10.47 -10.43 -9.86
C ALA A 180 -11.41 -11.41 -9.21
N LEU A 181 -11.23 -12.67 -9.58
CA LEU A 181 -11.86 -13.82 -8.97
C LEU A 181 -10.91 -14.42 -7.95
N VAL A 182 -11.34 -14.49 -6.68
CA VAL A 182 -10.51 -14.91 -5.56
C VAL A 182 -11.15 -16.00 -4.73
N HIS A 183 -10.32 -16.83 -4.10
CA HIS A 183 -10.73 -17.84 -3.15
C HIS A 183 -10.97 -17.21 -1.77
N THR A 184 -12.06 -17.56 -1.09
CA THR A 184 -12.47 -16.93 0.18
C THR A 184 -12.06 -17.71 1.41
N GLU A 185 -11.79 -19.03 1.27
CA GLU A 185 -11.44 -19.85 2.41
C GLU A 185 -10.02 -19.55 2.94
N PRO A 186 -9.77 -19.74 4.24
CA PRO A 186 -8.47 -19.48 4.86
C PRO A 186 -7.32 -20.31 4.28
N ARG A 187 -7.62 -21.53 3.86
CA ARG A 187 -6.62 -22.48 3.35
C ARG A 187 -6.21 -22.13 1.93
N PRO A 188 -4.89 -22.03 1.64
CA PRO A 188 -4.41 -21.83 0.27
C PRO A 188 -4.87 -22.95 -0.66
N LEU A 189 -5.32 -22.60 -1.86
CA LEU A 189 -5.77 -23.53 -2.90
C LEU A 189 -4.82 -23.46 -4.09
N ILE A 190 -4.35 -24.62 -4.57
CA ILE A 190 -3.57 -24.69 -5.81
C ILE A 190 -4.50 -24.47 -7.00
N ALA A 191 -4.05 -23.67 -7.98
CA ALA A 191 -4.88 -23.32 -9.13
C ALA A 191 -5.36 -24.54 -9.91
N GLY A 192 -4.57 -25.60 -10.02
CA GLY A 192 -4.93 -26.87 -10.65
C GLY A 192 -6.00 -27.67 -9.88
N ASP A 193 -6.21 -27.38 -8.60
CA ASP A 193 -7.23 -28.02 -7.78
C ASP A 193 -8.60 -27.29 -7.82
N VAL A 194 -8.68 -26.11 -8.48
CA VAL A 194 -9.91 -25.34 -8.63
C VAL A 194 -10.88 -26.09 -9.55
N LYS A 195 -12.01 -26.53 -9.01
CA LYS A 195 -13.05 -27.24 -9.77
C LYS A 195 -14.05 -26.31 -10.42
N LEU A 196 -14.42 -26.58 -11.66
CA LEU A 196 -15.36 -25.75 -12.41
C LEU A 196 -16.71 -25.60 -11.69
N ARG A 197 -17.26 -26.69 -11.14
CA ARG A 197 -18.53 -26.65 -10.41
C ARG A 197 -18.56 -25.67 -9.23
N ASP A 198 -17.40 -25.40 -8.63
CA ASP A 198 -17.29 -24.51 -7.45
C ASP A 198 -17.13 -23.03 -7.84
N ILE A 199 -16.63 -22.72 -9.05
CA ILE A 199 -16.27 -21.37 -9.48
C ILE A 199 -17.15 -20.81 -10.62
N MET A 200 -17.92 -21.66 -11.28
CA MET A 200 -18.67 -21.27 -12.49
C MET A 200 -19.57 -20.06 -12.35
N PRO A 201 -20.36 -19.87 -11.26
CA PRO A 201 -21.24 -18.71 -11.16
C PRO A 201 -20.46 -17.40 -11.21
N GLN A 202 -19.34 -17.32 -10.48
CA GLN A 202 -18.49 -16.13 -10.41
C GLN A 202 -17.71 -15.93 -11.71
N LEU A 203 -17.24 -17.01 -12.35
CA LEU A 203 -16.55 -16.95 -13.64
C LEU A 203 -17.49 -16.45 -14.75
N GLN A 204 -18.73 -16.95 -14.81
CA GLN A 204 -19.74 -16.48 -15.75
C GLN A 204 -20.05 -15.00 -15.55
N GLN A 205 -20.24 -14.57 -14.31
CA GLN A 205 -20.47 -13.17 -13.97
C GLN A 205 -19.29 -12.28 -14.40
N GLN A 206 -18.06 -12.73 -14.18
CA GLN A 206 -16.85 -12.02 -14.56
C GLN A 206 -16.74 -11.84 -16.07
N ILE A 207 -16.91 -12.93 -16.84
CA ILE A 207 -16.87 -12.92 -18.31
C ILE A 207 -17.99 -12.02 -18.85
N ALA A 208 -19.23 -12.20 -18.38
CA ALA A 208 -20.36 -11.39 -18.82
C ALA A 208 -20.13 -9.90 -18.58
N TRP A 209 -19.59 -9.54 -17.39
CA TRP A 209 -19.25 -8.15 -17.07
C TRP A 209 -18.21 -7.58 -18.05
N ALA A 210 -17.14 -8.31 -18.35
CA ALA A 210 -16.08 -7.81 -19.21
C ALA A 210 -16.57 -7.61 -20.65
N LEU A 211 -17.37 -8.53 -21.15
CA LEU A 211 -17.97 -8.46 -22.49
C LEU A 211 -18.97 -7.30 -22.60
N ASP A 212 -19.85 -7.16 -21.60
CA ASP A 212 -20.84 -6.05 -21.56
C ASP A 212 -20.15 -4.69 -21.54
N LYS A 213 -19.16 -4.49 -20.66
CA LYS A 213 -18.41 -3.23 -20.58
C LYS A 213 -17.62 -2.92 -21.85
N SER A 214 -17.05 -3.95 -22.49
CA SER A 214 -16.34 -3.78 -23.77
C SER A 214 -17.33 -3.44 -24.92
N ALA A 215 -18.48 -4.08 -24.95
CA ALA A 215 -19.53 -3.81 -25.94
C ALA A 215 -20.08 -2.37 -25.83
N GLN A 216 -20.26 -1.85 -24.62
CA GLN A 216 -20.67 -0.45 -24.39
C GLN A 216 -19.68 0.55 -25.00
N ILE A 217 -18.39 0.25 -24.93
CA ILE A 217 -17.33 1.09 -25.49
C ILE A 217 -17.38 1.09 -27.02
N ILE A 218 -17.63 -0.06 -27.63
CA ILE A 218 -17.70 -0.17 -29.10
C ILE A 218 -19.04 0.32 -29.64
N GLY A 219 -20.10 0.30 -28.82
CA GLY A 219 -21.44 0.80 -29.21
C GLY A 219 -22.23 -0.19 -30.08
N HIS A 220 -21.93 -1.49 -29.97
CA HIS A 220 -22.74 -2.53 -30.61
C HIS A 220 -23.39 -3.42 -29.53
N GLU A 221 -24.50 -4.02 -29.90
CA GLU A 221 -25.11 -5.09 -29.12
C GLU A 221 -24.34 -6.42 -29.25
N ASN A 222 -23.38 -6.50 -30.17
CA ASN A 222 -22.64 -7.73 -30.39
C ASN A 222 -21.69 -7.94 -29.24
N SER A 223 -22.06 -8.85 -28.43
CA SER A 223 -21.19 -9.43 -27.44
C SER A 223 -20.46 -10.59 -28.10
N PHE A 224 -19.24 -10.81 -27.74
CA PHE A 224 -18.54 -12.05 -28.00
C PHE A 224 -19.14 -13.15 -27.10
N SER A 225 -20.46 -13.37 -27.22
CA SER A 225 -21.24 -14.30 -26.39
C SER A 225 -20.76 -15.75 -26.52
N GLN A 226 -20.15 -16.08 -27.66
CA GLN A 226 -19.53 -17.38 -27.90
C GLN A 226 -18.57 -17.80 -26.79
N LEU A 227 -17.88 -16.86 -26.12
CA LEU A 227 -17.00 -17.20 -24.99
C LEU A 227 -17.80 -17.78 -23.81
N LEU A 228 -18.97 -17.22 -23.52
CA LEU A 228 -19.87 -17.77 -22.49
C LEU A 228 -20.45 -19.13 -22.94
N ASP A 229 -20.84 -19.22 -24.20
CA ASP A 229 -21.40 -20.48 -24.74
C ASP A 229 -20.37 -21.62 -24.68
N TRP A 230 -19.13 -21.39 -25.11
CA TRP A 230 -18.05 -22.38 -25.01
C TRP A 230 -17.74 -22.75 -23.55
N THR A 231 -17.75 -21.77 -22.65
CA THR A 231 -17.52 -22.01 -21.22
C THR A 231 -18.62 -22.88 -20.61
N ASN A 232 -19.88 -22.60 -20.95
CA ASN A 232 -21.03 -23.34 -20.46
C ASN A 232 -21.11 -24.76 -21.05
N GLU A 233 -20.85 -24.91 -22.35
CA GLU A 233 -20.81 -26.19 -23.05
C GLU A 233 -19.74 -27.10 -22.43
N TYR A 234 -18.52 -26.55 -22.22
CA TYR A 234 -17.43 -27.33 -21.63
C TYR A 234 -17.75 -27.74 -20.19
N SER A 235 -18.19 -26.80 -19.35
CA SER A 235 -18.53 -27.08 -17.96
C SER A 235 -19.68 -28.11 -17.84
N SER A 236 -20.67 -28.03 -18.70
CA SER A 236 -21.82 -28.98 -18.70
C SER A 236 -21.41 -30.40 -19.10
N SER A 237 -20.43 -30.50 -20.03
CA SER A 237 -19.93 -31.80 -20.49
C SER A 237 -18.82 -32.37 -19.60
N HIS A 238 -18.15 -31.53 -18.80
CA HIS A 238 -17.03 -31.91 -17.93
C HIS A 238 -17.17 -31.31 -16.51
N PRO A 239 -18.19 -31.71 -15.73
CA PRO A 239 -18.52 -31.08 -14.45
C PRO A 239 -17.41 -31.22 -13.38
N ASP A 240 -16.60 -32.26 -13.47
CA ASP A 240 -15.51 -32.54 -12.54
C ASP A 240 -14.13 -31.98 -13.01
N ALA A 241 -14.11 -31.35 -14.18
CA ALA A 241 -12.88 -30.76 -14.71
C ALA A 241 -12.36 -29.59 -13.83
N SER A 242 -11.07 -29.32 -13.93
CA SER A 242 -10.46 -28.14 -13.32
C SER A 242 -10.68 -26.89 -14.16
N LEU A 243 -10.48 -25.72 -13.55
CA LEU A 243 -10.43 -24.44 -14.26
C LEU A 243 -9.32 -24.42 -15.33
N SER A 244 -8.18 -25.07 -15.06
CA SER A 244 -7.06 -25.20 -16.00
C SER A 244 -7.43 -26.03 -17.22
N ASP A 245 -8.24 -27.08 -17.05
CA ASP A 245 -8.74 -27.88 -18.18
C ASP A 245 -9.67 -27.07 -19.08
N LEU A 246 -10.57 -26.26 -18.50
CA LEU A 246 -11.39 -25.32 -19.26
C LEU A 246 -10.51 -24.37 -20.07
N TYR A 247 -9.51 -23.82 -19.46
CA TYR A 247 -8.62 -22.86 -20.08
C TYR A 247 -7.86 -23.48 -21.25
N ARG A 248 -7.33 -24.66 -21.04
CA ARG A 248 -6.68 -25.42 -22.09
C ARG A 248 -7.62 -25.68 -23.27
N ALA A 249 -8.87 -26.03 -23.01
CA ALA A 249 -9.89 -26.29 -24.03
C ALA A 249 -10.31 -25.02 -24.78
N LEU A 250 -10.35 -23.87 -24.11
CA LEU A 250 -10.74 -22.59 -24.72
C LEU A 250 -9.63 -21.96 -25.56
N THR A 251 -8.35 -22.21 -25.23
CA THR A 251 -7.20 -21.58 -25.91
C THR A 251 -7.26 -21.64 -27.44
N PRO A 252 -7.46 -22.81 -28.08
CA PRO A 252 -7.54 -22.87 -29.56
C PRO A 252 -8.74 -22.09 -30.13
N LYS A 253 -9.88 -22.12 -29.44
CA LYS A 253 -11.09 -21.40 -29.86
C LYS A 253 -10.88 -19.87 -29.78
N LEU A 254 -10.27 -19.41 -28.69
CA LEU A 254 -9.92 -18.01 -28.50
C LEU A 254 -8.94 -17.51 -29.55
N TRP A 255 -7.91 -18.27 -29.86
CA TRP A 255 -6.95 -17.88 -30.87
C TRP A 255 -7.56 -17.80 -32.27
N SER A 256 -8.44 -18.72 -32.60
CA SER A 256 -9.21 -18.66 -33.85
C SER A 256 -10.07 -17.40 -33.92
N ALA A 257 -10.76 -17.06 -32.82
CA ALA A 257 -11.60 -15.86 -32.76
C ALA A 257 -10.77 -14.56 -32.84
N VAL A 258 -9.64 -14.47 -32.14
CA VAL A 258 -8.72 -13.32 -32.17
C VAL A 258 -8.18 -13.06 -33.58
N ARG A 259 -7.96 -14.10 -34.36
CA ARG A 259 -7.46 -14.03 -35.74
C ARG A 259 -8.56 -13.72 -36.78
N GLY A 260 -9.80 -13.60 -36.38
CA GLY A 260 -10.93 -13.44 -37.32
C GLY A 260 -11.30 -14.76 -38.02
N GLY A 261 -10.95 -15.91 -37.43
CA GLY A 261 -11.19 -17.25 -37.94
C GLY A 261 -9.91 -18.03 -38.27
N GLY A 262 -10.07 -19.27 -38.81
CA GLY A 262 -8.97 -20.16 -39.13
C GLY A 262 -8.72 -21.22 -38.05
N SER A 263 -7.87 -22.20 -38.39
CA SER A 263 -7.48 -23.29 -37.49
C SER A 263 -6.10 -23.03 -36.87
N CYS A 264 -5.99 -23.28 -35.57
CA CYS A 264 -4.74 -23.21 -34.83
C CYS A 264 -4.23 -24.64 -34.58
N ASN A 265 -3.08 -25.01 -35.13
CA ASN A 265 -2.42 -26.27 -34.81
C ASN A 265 -1.53 -26.05 -33.57
N LEU A 266 -2.11 -26.27 -32.40
CA LEU A 266 -1.52 -25.93 -31.10
C LEU A 266 -1.59 -27.11 -30.17
N GLU A 267 -0.46 -27.51 -29.59
CA GLU A 267 -0.41 -28.41 -28.44
C GLU A 267 -0.69 -27.61 -27.14
N THR A 268 -1.66 -28.05 -26.34
CA THR A 268 -1.99 -27.40 -25.07
C THR A 268 -1.66 -28.29 -23.89
N SER A 269 -1.16 -27.71 -22.79
CA SER A 269 -0.80 -28.42 -21.58
C SER A 269 -1.07 -27.57 -20.33
N THR A 270 -0.79 -28.13 -19.16
CA THR A 270 -0.73 -27.37 -17.88
C THR A 270 0.64 -27.52 -17.26
N SER A 271 0.99 -26.65 -16.31
CA SER A 271 2.24 -26.79 -15.59
C SER A 271 2.26 -28.02 -14.69
N LEU A 272 1.12 -28.49 -14.19
CA LEU A 272 1.02 -29.79 -13.50
C LEU A 272 1.41 -30.95 -14.43
N GLU A 273 1.00 -30.92 -15.68
CA GLU A 273 1.41 -31.94 -16.67
C GLU A 273 2.87 -31.79 -17.08
N LEU A 274 3.32 -30.56 -17.37
CA LEU A 274 4.72 -30.29 -17.75
C LEU A 274 5.69 -30.71 -16.66
N PHE A 275 5.40 -30.37 -15.41
CA PHE A 275 6.27 -30.67 -14.28
C PHE A 275 5.92 -31.96 -13.54
N ARG A 276 5.05 -32.80 -14.10
CA ARG A 276 4.81 -34.14 -13.55
C ARG A 276 6.12 -34.86 -13.37
N PHE A 277 6.35 -35.33 -12.14
CA PHE A 277 7.65 -35.86 -11.73
C PHE A 277 7.51 -37.28 -11.18
N ASN A 278 7.85 -38.24 -12.00
CA ASN A 278 7.76 -39.66 -11.69
C ASN A 278 8.87 -40.42 -12.44
N LYS A 279 8.95 -41.74 -12.27
CA LYS A 279 9.97 -42.61 -12.89
C LYS A 279 10.05 -42.48 -14.40
N ARG A 280 8.94 -42.13 -15.08
CA ARG A 280 8.90 -41.99 -16.55
C ARG A 280 9.38 -40.60 -17.05
N THR A 281 9.21 -39.57 -16.22
CA THR A 281 9.46 -38.18 -16.63
C THR A 281 10.76 -37.61 -16.09
N ALA A 282 11.33 -38.19 -15.02
CA ALA A 282 12.51 -37.65 -14.35
C ALA A 282 13.77 -37.51 -15.26
N SER A 283 13.85 -38.27 -16.35
CA SER A 283 14.93 -38.18 -17.32
C SER A 283 14.77 -37.06 -18.36
N LEU A 284 13.61 -36.35 -18.36
CA LEU A 284 13.38 -35.23 -19.28
C LEU A 284 14.35 -34.09 -19.04
N PRO A 285 14.79 -33.38 -20.09
CA PRO A 285 15.82 -32.33 -19.96
C PRO A 285 15.54 -31.28 -18.90
N ARG A 286 14.27 -30.89 -18.70
CA ARG A 286 13.85 -29.90 -17.67
C ARG A 286 14.21 -30.31 -16.25
N PHE A 287 14.37 -31.61 -15.97
CA PHE A 287 14.71 -32.09 -14.62
C PHE A 287 16.22 -32.27 -14.39
N ARG A 288 17.08 -32.11 -15.43
CA ARG A 288 18.54 -32.10 -15.24
C ARG A 288 19.02 -31.01 -14.29
N PHE A 289 18.28 -29.91 -14.22
CA PHE A 289 18.58 -28.86 -13.26
C PHE A 289 18.44 -29.33 -11.81
N VAL A 290 17.58 -30.31 -11.54
CA VAL A 290 17.39 -30.92 -10.21
C VAL A 290 18.62 -31.67 -9.75
N ASP A 291 19.31 -32.36 -10.68
CA ASP A 291 20.52 -33.09 -10.40
C ASP A 291 21.62 -32.23 -9.77
N LEU A 292 21.70 -30.95 -10.18
CA LEU A 292 22.70 -30.02 -9.65
C LEU A 292 22.59 -29.81 -8.15
N PHE A 293 21.37 -29.89 -7.61
CA PHE A 293 21.09 -29.68 -6.17
C PHE A 293 21.07 -30.98 -5.36
N LEU A 294 21.07 -32.15 -6.00
CA LEU A 294 21.08 -33.44 -5.37
C LEU A 294 22.48 -34.08 -5.38
N ASN A 295 23.22 -33.90 -6.48
CA ASN A 295 24.53 -34.51 -6.63
C ASN A 295 25.55 -33.91 -5.64
N PRO A 296 26.20 -34.74 -4.79
CA PRO A 296 27.19 -34.27 -3.81
C PRO A 296 28.34 -33.44 -4.37
N GLN A 297 28.66 -33.57 -5.66
CA GLN A 297 29.75 -32.84 -6.32
C GLN A 297 29.34 -31.41 -6.71
N THR A 298 28.05 -31.15 -6.98
CA THR A 298 27.56 -29.87 -7.51
C THR A 298 26.64 -29.11 -6.58
N ARG A 299 25.99 -29.77 -5.63
CA ARG A 299 24.92 -29.19 -4.79
C ARG A 299 25.35 -27.94 -4.03
N ASP A 300 26.56 -27.91 -3.48
CA ASP A 300 27.04 -26.76 -2.69
C ASP A 300 27.36 -25.57 -3.59
N VAL A 301 27.88 -25.83 -4.79
CA VAL A 301 28.10 -24.83 -5.83
C VAL A 301 26.74 -24.27 -6.31
N ALA A 302 25.81 -25.15 -6.64
CA ALA A 302 24.47 -24.76 -7.13
C ALA A 302 23.72 -23.94 -6.08
N ARG A 303 23.74 -24.37 -4.81
CA ARG A 303 23.15 -23.65 -3.68
C ARG A 303 23.75 -22.25 -3.52
N THR A 304 25.07 -22.14 -3.58
CA THR A 304 25.78 -20.86 -3.51
C THR A 304 25.39 -19.94 -4.65
N CYS A 305 25.41 -20.43 -5.89
CA CYS A 305 25.04 -19.63 -7.07
C CYS A 305 23.59 -19.15 -7.03
N TYR A 306 22.67 -19.99 -6.56
CA TYR A 306 21.27 -19.56 -6.35
C TYR A 306 21.19 -18.44 -5.31
N ASN A 307 21.77 -18.65 -4.13
CA ASN A 307 21.73 -17.67 -3.03
C ASN A 307 22.37 -16.34 -3.43
N ASP A 308 23.50 -16.37 -4.12
CA ASP A 308 24.19 -15.17 -4.60
C ASP A 308 23.32 -14.39 -5.60
N ALA A 309 22.70 -15.08 -6.56
CA ALA A 309 21.84 -14.47 -7.55
C ALA A 309 20.60 -13.78 -6.99
N VAL A 310 20.00 -14.33 -5.93
CA VAL A 310 18.77 -13.78 -5.33
C VAL A 310 19.03 -12.78 -4.20
N ARG A 311 20.27 -12.65 -3.72
CA ARG A 311 20.60 -11.76 -2.62
C ARG A 311 20.26 -10.30 -2.94
N GLY A 312 19.54 -9.64 -2.05
CA GLY A 312 19.11 -8.24 -2.21
C GLY A 312 17.98 -8.00 -3.22
N SER A 313 17.34 -9.07 -3.72
CA SER A 313 16.27 -8.97 -4.73
C SER A 313 14.85 -9.13 -4.17
N GLY A 314 14.67 -9.29 -2.86
CA GLY A 314 13.37 -9.65 -2.27
C GLY A 314 12.97 -11.12 -2.46
N ILE A 315 13.74 -11.92 -3.22
CA ILE A 315 13.57 -13.37 -3.33
C ILE A 315 14.34 -14.02 -2.17
N TYR A 316 13.70 -14.98 -1.50
CA TYR A 316 14.35 -15.68 -0.40
C TYR A 316 15.51 -16.54 -0.87
N THR A 317 16.62 -16.48 -0.14
CA THR A 317 17.71 -17.45 -0.25
C THR A 317 17.24 -18.82 0.22
N LEU A 318 17.92 -19.89 -0.22
CA LEU A 318 17.59 -21.25 0.24
C LEU A 318 17.75 -21.40 1.76
N ASP A 319 18.65 -20.63 2.36
CA ASP A 319 18.84 -20.61 3.81
C ASP A 319 17.60 -20.11 4.58
N GLY A 320 16.85 -19.19 3.95
CA GLY A 320 15.57 -18.69 4.48
C GLY A 320 14.46 -19.75 4.53
N PHE A 321 14.55 -20.81 3.71
CA PHE A 321 13.61 -21.94 3.73
C PHE A 321 14.03 -23.09 4.67
N GLY A 322 15.12 -22.92 5.41
CA GLY A 322 15.63 -23.90 6.36
C GLY A 322 16.68 -24.86 5.77
N GLU A 323 17.21 -25.69 6.65
CA GLU A 323 18.31 -26.59 6.34
C GLU A 323 17.87 -27.66 5.31
N GLY A 324 18.71 -27.93 4.31
CA GLY A 324 18.41 -28.89 3.25
C GLY A 324 17.38 -28.42 2.22
N ALA A 325 16.89 -27.17 2.30
CA ALA A 325 15.97 -26.65 1.32
C ALA A 325 16.60 -26.60 -0.08
N THR A 326 15.80 -26.97 -1.09
CA THR A 326 16.14 -26.90 -2.50
C THR A 326 15.34 -25.81 -3.19
N PRO A 327 15.73 -25.34 -4.38
CA PRO A 327 14.97 -24.34 -5.12
C PRO A 327 13.75 -24.95 -5.86
N PHE A 328 13.17 -26.00 -5.30
CA PHE A 328 12.04 -26.71 -5.87
C PHE A 328 10.90 -26.83 -4.85
N ASP A 329 9.69 -26.74 -5.39
CA ASP A 329 8.48 -27.10 -4.66
C ASP A 329 7.90 -28.38 -5.23
N VAL A 330 7.37 -29.21 -4.37
CA VAL A 330 6.55 -30.37 -4.75
C VAL A 330 5.08 -29.97 -4.63
N VAL A 331 4.35 -30.12 -5.72
CA VAL A 331 2.91 -29.96 -5.76
C VAL A 331 2.26 -31.33 -5.65
N VAL A 332 1.50 -31.55 -4.58
CA VAL A 332 0.80 -32.80 -4.32
C VAL A 332 -0.69 -32.56 -4.49
N PRO A 333 -1.35 -33.12 -5.51
CA PRO A 333 -2.77 -32.92 -5.78
C PRO A 333 -3.63 -33.13 -4.53
N GLY A 334 -4.48 -32.14 -4.21
CA GLY A 334 -5.36 -32.15 -3.04
C GLY A 334 -4.67 -31.99 -1.68
N ARG A 335 -3.32 -31.89 -1.63
CA ARG A 335 -2.52 -31.70 -0.40
C ARG A 335 -1.71 -30.40 -0.39
N GLY A 336 -1.65 -29.70 -1.52
CA GLY A 336 -1.02 -28.40 -1.65
C GLY A 336 0.40 -28.44 -2.21
N ARG A 337 1.13 -27.34 -2.05
CA ARG A 337 2.48 -27.10 -2.56
C ARG A 337 3.42 -26.81 -1.37
N GLY A 338 4.61 -27.37 -1.41
CA GLY A 338 5.61 -27.13 -0.35
C GLY A 338 7.04 -27.28 -0.84
N THR A 339 7.94 -26.59 -0.15
CA THR A 339 9.38 -26.64 -0.44
C THR A 339 9.93 -28.04 -0.21
N LEU A 340 10.62 -28.58 -1.22
CA LEU A 340 11.38 -29.83 -1.09
C LEU A 340 12.63 -29.59 -0.26
N ARG A 341 12.80 -30.37 0.80
CA ARG A 341 14.02 -30.40 1.62
C ARG A 341 14.63 -31.79 1.60
N VAL A 342 15.95 -31.84 1.38
CA VAL A 342 16.76 -33.07 1.40
C VAL A 342 17.92 -32.86 2.37
N HIS A 343 17.85 -33.49 3.53
CA HIS A 343 18.85 -33.27 4.58
C HIS A 343 19.03 -34.50 5.47
N ASN A 344 20.27 -34.88 5.75
CA ASN A 344 20.66 -35.97 6.67
C ASN A 344 19.86 -37.28 6.48
N GLY A 345 19.69 -37.71 5.23
CA GLY A 345 18.92 -38.90 4.91
C GLY A 345 17.41 -38.75 4.96
N SER A 346 16.90 -37.53 5.22
CA SER A 346 15.47 -37.27 5.28
C SER A 346 15.03 -36.41 4.06
N ILE A 347 13.88 -36.78 3.50
CA ILE A 347 13.19 -36.01 2.47
C ILE A 347 11.85 -35.54 3.03
N THR A 348 11.64 -34.23 3.03
CA THR A 348 10.38 -33.61 3.48
C THR A 348 9.86 -32.62 2.46
N VAL A 349 8.53 -32.46 2.42
CA VAL A 349 7.86 -31.41 1.65
C VAL A 349 7.14 -30.50 2.64
N GLU A 350 7.56 -29.26 2.70
CA GLU A 350 7.06 -28.26 3.64
C GLU A 350 5.75 -27.63 3.11
N THR A 351 4.71 -28.46 3.05
CA THR A 351 3.32 -27.99 2.84
C THR A 351 2.79 -27.40 4.15
N GLU A 352 1.56 -26.84 4.17
CA GLU A 352 0.90 -26.37 5.38
C GLU A 352 0.94 -27.39 6.52
N THR A 353 0.78 -28.67 6.17
CA THR A 353 1.08 -29.80 7.07
C THR A 353 2.27 -30.56 6.47
N PRO A 354 3.47 -30.43 7.03
CA PRO A 354 4.67 -31.03 6.44
C PRO A 354 4.53 -32.55 6.19
N ILE A 355 5.00 -32.98 5.04
CA ILE A 355 4.96 -34.38 4.62
C ILE A 355 6.36 -34.96 4.70
N THR A 356 6.59 -35.90 5.60
CA THR A 356 7.82 -36.69 5.61
C THR A 356 7.70 -37.83 4.59
N ILE A 357 8.57 -37.81 3.59
CA ILE A 357 8.57 -38.77 2.50
C ILE A 357 9.44 -39.98 2.89
N CYS A 358 10.60 -39.72 3.44
CA CYS A 358 11.57 -40.75 3.80
C CYS A 358 12.48 -40.24 4.92
N THR A 359 12.97 -41.14 5.77
CA THR A 359 13.88 -40.83 6.90
C THR A 359 15.27 -41.45 6.75
N ASP A 360 15.50 -42.24 5.69
CA ASP A 360 16.79 -42.85 5.39
C ASP A 360 16.98 -42.93 3.86
N CYS A 361 16.99 -41.77 3.22
CA CYS A 361 17.09 -41.65 1.75
C CYS A 361 18.06 -40.54 1.36
N ASN A 362 19.02 -40.85 0.53
CA ASN A 362 19.98 -39.91 -0.03
C ASN A 362 19.90 -39.90 -1.57
N PRO A 363 18.89 -39.29 -2.20
CA PRO A 363 18.81 -39.21 -3.64
C PRO A 363 19.98 -38.38 -4.16
N THR A 364 20.66 -38.88 -5.19
CA THR A 364 21.80 -38.21 -5.83
C THR A 364 21.46 -37.72 -7.22
N SER A 365 20.29 -38.08 -7.72
CA SER A 365 19.77 -37.69 -9.03
C SER A 365 18.26 -37.43 -9.00
N ALA A 366 17.75 -36.80 -10.04
CA ALA A 366 16.33 -36.60 -10.27
C ALA A 366 15.58 -37.94 -10.36
N GLU A 367 16.18 -38.96 -10.96
CA GLU A 367 15.60 -40.31 -11.09
C GLU A 367 15.46 -40.99 -9.73
N ASP A 368 16.49 -40.89 -8.85
CA ASP A 368 16.42 -41.40 -7.47
C ASP A 368 15.30 -40.71 -6.68
N LEU A 369 15.24 -39.36 -6.78
CA LEU A 369 14.21 -38.58 -6.11
C LEU A 369 12.82 -38.94 -6.63
N ALA A 370 12.64 -39.08 -7.95
CA ALA A 370 11.35 -39.41 -8.55
C ALA A 370 10.85 -40.78 -8.08
N ARG A 371 11.74 -41.77 -7.97
CA ARG A 371 11.40 -43.08 -7.44
C ARG A 371 10.83 -42.99 -6.02
N VAL A 372 11.47 -42.26 -5.15
CA VAL A 372 11.05 -42.10 -3.74
C VAL A 372 9.75 -41.31 -3.66
N LEU A 373 9.60 -40.21 -4.41
CA LEU A 373 8.37 -39.41 -4.39
C LEU A 373 7.16 -40.19 -4.96
N GLU A 374 7.34 -40.90 -6.09
CA GLU A 374 6.27 -41.70 -6.70
C GLU A 374 5.78 -42.83 -5.77
N GLU A 375 6.70 -43.51 -5.07
CA GLU A 375 6.36 -44.58 -4.12
C GLU A 375 5.53 -44.09 -2.93
N GLN A 376 5.74 -42.85 -2.47
CA GLN A 376 5.10 -42.30 -1.29
C GLN A 376 3.89 -41.40 -1.60
N LEU A 377 3.90 -40.72 -2.74
CA LEU A 377 2.90 -39.70 -3.09
C LEU A 377 2.10 -40.05 -4.36
N GLY A 378 2.51 -41.09 -5.09
CA GLY A 378 1.89 -41.50 -6.36
C GLY A 378 2.50 -40.77 -7.58
N GLU A 379 2.01 -41.16 -8.78
CA GLU A 379 2.59 -40.74 -10.07
C GLU A 379 2.22 -39.31 -10.50
N ASN A 380 1.29 -38.64 -9.82
CA ASN A 380 0.72 -37.36 -10.24
C ASN A 380 1.30 -36.15 -9.52
N VAL A 381 2.41 -36.30 -8.82
CA VAL A 381 3.11 -35.16 -8.22
C VAL A 381 3.82 -34.34 -9.29
N ALA A 382 3.92 -33.02 -9.07
CA ALA A 382 4.74 -32.15 -9.89
C ALA A 382 5.90 -31.56 -9.07
N LEU A 383 7.07 -31.46 -9.72
CA LEU A 383 8.26 -30.81 -9.15
C LEU A 383 8.55 -29.53 -9.92
N VAL A 384 8.36 -28.39 -9.28
CA VAL A 384 8.39 -27.06 -9.90
C VAL A 384 9.52 -26.22 -9.34
N GLY A 385 10.28 -25.59 -10.21
CA GLY A 385 11.33 -24.65 -9.81
C GLY A 385 10.73 -23.40 -9.16
N LYS A 386 11.39 -22.92 -8.10
CA LYS A 386 11.09 -21.60 -7.53
C LYS A 386 11.66 -20.49 -8.42
N ALA A 387 10.89 -19.45 -8.68
CA ALA A 387 11.38 -18.19 -9.29
C ALA A 387 12.45 -18.40 -10.41
N VAL A 388 13.72 -18.18 -10.05
CA VAL A 388 14.85 -18.28 -10.97
C VAL A 388 15.13 -19.70 -11.45
N ALA A 389 14.83 -20.72 -10.66
CA ALA A 389 15.04 -22.12 -11.02
C ALA A 389 14.03 -22.59 -12.09
N LEU A 390 12.79 -22.07 -12.05
CA LEU A 390 11.75 -22.41 -13.03
C LEU A 390 12.19 -22.11 -14.46
N ILE A 391 12.77 -20.91 -14.67
CA ILE A 391 13.22 -20.48 -16.00
C ILE A 391 14.35 -21.40 -16.51
N SER A 392 15.33 -21.75 -15.68
CA SER A 392 16.42 -22.66 -16.06
C SER A 392 15.90 -24.07 -16.36
N MET A 393 14.93 -24.57 -15.59
CA MET A 393 14.31 -25.86 -15.87
C MET A 393 13.61 -25.86 -17.24
N LEU A 394 12.81 -24.84 -17.54
CA LEU A 394 12.13 -24.75 -18.83
C LEU A 394 13.10 -24.57 -19.97
N ALA A 395 14.10 -23.72 -19.81
CA ALA A 395 15.12 -23.46 -20.86
C ALA A 395 16.02 -24.65 -21.14
N ALA A 396 16.11 -25.65 -20.28
CA ALA A 396 16.82 -26.89 -20.55
C ALA A 396 16.13 -27.77 -21.62
N GLU A 397 14.85 -27.49 -21.94
CA GLU A 397 14.09 -28.30 -22.89
C GLU A 397 13.35 -27.48 -23.95
N PHE A 398 12.98 -26.23 -23.66
CA PHE A 398 12.15 -25.39 -24.51
C PHE A 398 12.82 -24.06 -24.84
N ILE A 399 12.53 -23.54 -26.01
CA ILE A 399 12.71 -22.10 -26.28
C ILE A 399 11.48 -21.40 -25.67
N PHE A 400 11.69 -20.71 -24.55
CA PHE A 400 10.59 -20.10 -23.80
C PHE A 400 10.26 -18.73 -24.41
N VAL A 401 8.97 -18.50 -24.69
CA VAL A 401 8.47 -17.28 -25.32
C VAL A 401 7.72 -16.44 -24.34
N PHE A 402 8.18 -15.21 -24.14
CA PHE A 402 7.58 -14.24 -23.23
C PHE A 402 7.18 -12.94 -23.94
N HIS A 403 6.25 -12.20 -23.38
CA HIS A 403 6.11 -10.78 -23.72
C HIS A 403 7.27 -9.97 -23.12
N GLU A 404 7.54 -8.77 -23.68
CA GLU A 404 8.74 -7.97 -23.38
C GLU A 404 9.00 -7.73 -21.88
N LYS A 405 7.95 -7.51 -21.08
CA LYS A 405 8.07 -7.22 -19.64
C LYS A 405 7.75 -8.41 -18.74
N ALA A 406 7.58 -9.62 -19.28
CA ALA A 406 7.31 -10.79 -18.45
C ALA A 406 8.53 -11.19 -17.63
N SER A 407 8.28 -11.66 -16.41
CA SER A 407 9.26 -12.20 -15.47
C SER A 407 10.44 -11.28 -15.13
N SER A 408 10.32 -10.62 -14.00
CA SER A 408 11.43 -9.87 -13.35
C SER A 408 12.59 -10.78 -12.88
N TYR A 409 12.38 -12.10 -12.87
CA TYR A 409 13.37 -13.07 -12.40
C TYR A 409 14.46 -13.41 -13.43
N THR A 410 14.29 -13.02 -14.70
CA THR A 410 15.19 -13.43 -15.77
C THR A 410 16.64 -12.97 -15.55
N SER A 411 16.84 -11.74 -15.11
CA SER A 411 18.18 -11.22 -14.80
C SER A 411 18.87 -12.04 -13.69
N ARG A 412 18.11 -12.45 -12.69
CA ARG A 412 18.62 -13.31 -11.59
C ARG A 412 18.90 -14.71 -12.05
N THR A 413 18.09 -15.24 -12.97
CA THR A 413 18.37 -16.53 -13.64
C THR A 413 19.66 -16.47 -14.42
N GLN A 414 19.91 -15.40 -15.18
CA GLN A 414 21.15 -15.19 -15.91
C GLN A 414 22.37 -15.10 -14.97
N GLU A 415 22.25 -14.35 -13.86
CA GLU A 415 23.30 -14.26 -12.83
C GLU A 415 23.63 -15.65 -12.24
N MET A 416 22.59 -16.43 -11.89
CA MET A 416 22.76 -17.78 -11.36
C MET A 416 23.45 -18.70 -12.39
N ASN A 417 22.97 -18.72 -13.62
CA ASN A 417 23.53 -19.58 -14.67
C ASN A 417 24.95 -19.17 -15.01
N LYS A 418 25.27 -17.88 -15.00
CA LYS A 418 26.65 -17.38 -15.19
C LYS A 418 27.54 -17.86 -14.03
N CYS A 419 27.11 -17.76 -12.80
CA CYS A 419 27.85 -18.25 -11.64
C CYS A 419 28.12 -19.76 -11.72
N LEU A 420 27.14 -20.56 -12.17
CA LEU A 420 27.31 -21.99 -12.39
C LEU A 420 28.41 -22.29 -13.44
N ARG A 421 28.34 -21.64 -14.61
CA ARG A 421 29.36 -21.81 -15.71
C ARG A 421 30.76 -21.41 -15.22
N GLU A 422 30.90 -20.28 -14.52
CA GLU A 422 32.19 -19.82 -13.97
C GLU A 422 32.80 -20.81 -12.97
N ARG A 423 31.97 -21.64 -12.33
CA ARG A 423 32.39 -22.68 -11.39
C ARG A 423 32.47 -24.08 -12.01
N GLY A 424 32.44 -24.15 -13.34
CA GLY A 424 32.61 -25.40 -14.10
C GLY A 424 31.36 -26.29 -14.12
N VAL A 425 30.19 -25.77 -13.79
CA VAL A 425 28.91 -26.46 -13.94
C VAL A 425 28.22 -25.93 -15.20
N ASP A 426 28.29 -26.68 -16.29
CA ASP A 426 27.66 -26.33 -17.54
C ASP A 426 26.31 -27.02 -17.69
N LEU A 427 25.27 -26.22 -17.89
CA LEU A 427 23.93 -26.69 -18.18
C LEU A 427 23.54 -26.14 -19.55
N PRO A 428 23.32 -27.01 -20.55
CA PRO A 428 22.87 -26.56 -21.86
C PRO A 428 21.45 -26.01 -21.75
N LEU A 429 21.31 -24.70 -22.05
CA LEU A 429 20.04 -23.98 -22.00
C LEU A 429 19.74 -23.39 -23.38
N PHE A 430 18.48 -23.43 -23.78
CA PHE A 430 17.99 -22.68 -24.92
C PHE A 430 17.78 -21.21 -24.53
N PRO A 431 17.97 -20.27 -25.46
CA PRO A 431 17.67 -18.88 -25.23
C PRO A 431 16.16 -18.66 -25.11
N MET A 432 15.78 -17.51 -24.57
CA MET A 432 14.39 -17.07 -24.54
C MET A 432 14.09 -16.13 -25.69
N LEU A 433 12.86 -16.14 -26.17
CA LEU A 433 12.33 -15.19 -27.13
C LEU A 433 11.41 -14.19 -26.45
N ARG A 434 11.72 -12.91 -26.60
CA ARG A 434 10.85 -11.81 -26.10
C ARG A 434 10.08 -11.22 -27.29
N LEU A 435 8.78 -11.06 -27.10
CA LEU A 435 7.88 -10.41 -28.04
C LEU A 435 7.34 -9.10 -27.43
N ARG A 436 7.43 -8.05 -28.22
CA ARG A 436 6.86 -6.73 -27.87
C ARG A 436 5.75 -6.40 -28.85
N LEU A 437 4.53 -6.44 -28.40
CA LEU A 437 3.35 -6.07 -29.18
C LEU A 437 3.18 -4.55 -29.22
N ALA A 438 2.48 -4.06 -30.22
CA ALA A 438 2.11 -2.67 -30.41
C ALA A 438 0.58 -2.54 -30.60
N THR A 439 -0.15 -2.93 -29.53
CA THR A 439 -1.61 -3.10 -29.54
C THR A 439 -2.37 -1.88 -30.06
N TRP A 440 -1.98 -0.71 -29.58
CA TRP A 440 -2.67 0.54 -29.97
C TRP A 440 -2.23 1.04 -31.34
N ASP A 441 -0.98 0.83 -31.72
CA ASP A 441 -0.49 1.20 -33.06
C ASP A 441 -1.16 0.31 -34.14
N ALA A 442 -1.45 -0.95 -33.84
CA ALA A 442 -2.17 -1.88 -34.72
C ALA A 442 -3.61 -1.47 -35.04
N LEU A 443 -4.22 -0.59 -34.22
CA LEU A 443 -5.53 -0.03 -34.50
C LEU A 443 -5.57 0.93 -35.70
N GLN A 444 -4.41 1.30 -36.25
CA GLN A 444 -4.33 2.29 -37.35
C GLN A 444 -5.13 1.86 -38.59
N ASN A 445 -5.24 0.56 -38.85
CA ASN A 445 -5.93 -0.02 -40.00
C ASN A 445 -7.34 -0.55 -39.67
N VAL A 446 -7.83 -0.32 -38.45
CA VAL A 446 -9.13 -0.84 -37.97
C VAL A 446 -10.22 0.22 -38.17
N GLU A 447 -11.33 -0.19 -38.76
CA GLU A 447 -12.52 0.66 -38.91
C GLU A 447 -13.49 0.44 -37.73
N ALA A 448 -13.17 1.04 -36.59
CA ALA A 448 -14.01 1.02 -35.41
C ALA A 448 -14.07 2.40 -34.74
N ASN A 449 -15.12 2.64 -33.99
CA ASN A 449 -15.25 3.82 -33.15
C ASN A 449 -15.44 3.40 -31.69
N PHE A 450 -14.84 4.15 -30.76
CA PHE A 450 -14.90 3.89 -29.34
C PHE A 450 -15.67 5.00 -28.62
N ASN A 451 -16.66 4.63 -27.82
CA ASN A 451 -17.22 5.50 -26.79
C ASN A 451 -16.30 5.41 -25.58
N LEU A 452 -15.48 6.42 -25.37
CA LEU A 452 -14.44 6.36 -24.34
C LEU A 452 -15.04 6.36 -22.93
N PRO A 453 -14.55 5.50 -22.03
CA PRO A 453 -14.90 5.58 -20.61
C PRO A 453 -14.44 6.94 -20.04
N PRO A 454 -15.06 7.41 -18.93
CA PRO A 454 -14.92 8.79 -18.45
C PRO A 454 -13.47 9.26 -18.25
N HIS A 455 -12.57 8.41 -17.76
CA HIS A 455 -11.16 8.74 -17.54
C HIS A 455 -10.41 8.97 -18.87
N LEU A 456 -10.66 8.14 -19.87
CA LEU A 456 -10.09 8.31 -21.21
C LEU A 456 -10.74 9.49 -21.94
N ALA A 457 -12.05 9.67 -21.82
CA ALA A 457 -12.75 10.81 -22.43
C ALA A 457 -12.18 12.15 -21.92
N ARG A 458 -11.87 12.25 -20.63
CA ARG A 458 -11.19 13.43 -20.07
C ARG A 458 -9.76 13.58 -20.60
N ALA A 459 -9.00 12.51 -20.68
CA ALA A 459 -7.62 12.55 -21.15
C ALA A 459 -7.49 12.87 -22.65
N PHE A 460 -8.35 12.30 -23.48
CA PHE A 460 -8.39 12.55 -24.92
C PHE A 460 -9.20 13.82 -25.30
N ASN A 461 -9.92 14.40 -24.34
CA ASN A 461 -10.84 15.54 -24.54
C ASN A 461 -11.91 15.29 -25.63
N VAL A 462 -12.39 14.06 -25.74
CA VAL A 462 -13.47 13.63 -26.65
C VAL A 462 -14.26 12.47 -26.04
N GLN A 463 -15.56 12.38 -26.29
CA GLN A 463 -16.40 11.28 -25.83
C GLN A 463 -16.34 10.05 -26.75
N LYS A 464 -16.14 10.30 -28.04
CA LYS A 464 -16.08 9.27 -29.08
C LYS A 464 -14.88 9.52 -29.97
N ILE A 465 -14.14 8.46 -30.29
CA ILE A 465 -12.91 8.52 -31.09
C ILE A 465 -12.86 7.35 -32.07
N SER A 466 -12.30 7.54 -33.26
CA SER A 466 -12.02 6.43 -34.16
C SER A 466 -10.77 5.65 -33.71
N ALA A 467 -10.70 4.35 -34.04
CA ALA A 467 -9.54 3.49 -33.76
C ALA A 467 -8.24 4.10 -34.32
N ARG A 468 -8.28 4.65 -35.53
CA ARG A 468 -7.15 5.33 -36.19
C ARG A 468 -6.70 6.58 -35.43
N GLU A 469 -7.63 7.43 -34.98
CA GLU A 469 -7.30 8.62 -34.21
C GLU A 469 -6.74 8.25 -32.82
N PHE A 470 -7.28 7.22 -32.19
CA PHE A 470 -6.75 6.68 -30.94
C PHE A 470 -5.31 6.24 -31.10
N ALA A 471 -5.03 5.44 -32.16
CA ALA A 471 -3.68 4.99 -32.50
C ALA A 471 -2.69 6.15 -32.70
N ALA A 472 -3.13 7.23 -33.31
CA ALA A 472 -2.28 8.39 -33.55
C ALA A 472 -1.99 9.21 -32.26
N ARG A 473 -2.89 9.21 -31.26
CA ARG A 473 -2.84 10.12 -30.12
C ARG A 473 -2.42 9.49 -28.79
N TRP A 474 -2.57 8.19 -28.60
CA TRP A 474 -2.41 7.56 -27.30
C TRP A 474 -1.05 7.84 -26.63
N LYS A 475 0.05 7.86 -27.37
CA LYS A 475 1.40 8.16 -26.83
C LYS A 475 1.49 9.58 -26.28
N THR A 476 0.96 10.54 -27.03
CA THR A 476 0.92 11.95 -26.61
C THR A 476 0.09 12.10 -25.34
N VAL A 477 -1.09 11.48 -25.32
CA VAL A 477 -1.99 11.51 -24.15
C VAL A 477 -1.31 10.88 -22.92
N CYS A 478 -0.61 9.74 -23.06
CA CYS A 478 0.15 9.14 -21.96
C CYS A 478 1.19 10.13 -21.39
N ASN A 479 1.93 10.83 -22.24
CA ASN A 479 2.92 11.80 -21.80
C ASN A 479 2.28 13.03 -21.10
N GLU A 480 1.10 13.46 -21.56
CA GLU A 480 0.32 14.50 -20.90
C GLU A 480 -0.14 14.07 -19.49
N GLN A 481 -0.48 12.80 -19.32
CA GLN A 481 -0.85 12.25 -18.00
C GLN A 481 0.36 12.16 -17.06
N ASP A 482 1.55 11.83 -17.55
CA ASP A 482 2.78 11.89 -16.73
C ASP A 482 3.04 13.32 -16.25
N ASN A 483 2.95 14.29 -17.14
CA ASN A 483 3.10 15.70 -16.78
C ASN A 483 2.04 16.15 -15.77
N LEU A 484 0.81 15.65 -15.88
CA LEU A 484 -0.25 15.91 -14.91
C LEU A 484 0.10 15.36 -13.52
N ARG A 485 0.59 14.11 -13.46
CA ARG A 485 1.03 13.46 -12.21
C ARG A 485 2.13 14.27 -11.52
N GLU A 486 3.16 14.67 -12.26
CA GLU A 486 4.25 15.48 -11.71
C GLU A 486 3.75 16.83 -11.18
N ARG A 487 2.82 17.48 -11.87
CA ARG A 487 2.20 18.73 -11.40
C ARG A 487 1.41 18.52 -10.11
N LEU A 488 0.61 17.45 -10.02
CA LEU A 488 -0.18 17.11 -8.83
C LEU A 488 0.73 16.78 -7.65
N LYS A 489 1.82 16.06 -7.87
CA LYS A 489 2.82 15.74 -6.85
C LYS A 489 3.47 16.99 -6.25
N ASN A 490 3.69 18.01 -7.08
CA ASN A 490 4.30 19.28 -6.65
C ASN A 490 3.31 20.22 -5.93
N CYS A 491 2.01 19.96 -5.96
CA CYS A 491 1.00 20.69 -5.20
C CYS A 491 0.96 20.19 -3.74
N VAL A 492 1.89 20.65 -2.89
CA VAL A 492 2.02 20.15 -1.52
C VAL A 492 0.97 20.75 -0.58
N ALA A 493 0.71 22.07 -0.69
CA ALA A 493 -0.29 22.71 0.15
C ALA A 493 -1.69 22.66 -0.49
N PRO A 494 -2.77 22.55 0.30
CA PRO A 494 -4.13 22.54 -0.22
C PRO A 494 -4.44 23.74 -1.14
N ARG A 495 -3.92 24.91 -0.81
CA ARG A 495 -4.09 26.12 -1.62
C ARG A 495 -3.46 25.97 -3.01
N ASP A 496 -2.29 25.36 -3.12
CA ASP A 496 -1.59 25.17 -4.39
C ASP A 496 -2.38 24.24 -5.31
N LEU A 497 -2.91 23.17 -4.73
CA LEU A 497 -3.78 22.25 -5.47
C LEU A 497 -5.08 22.93 -5.91
N MET A 498 -5.74 23.66 -5.02
CA MET A 498 -6.96 24.40 -5.39
C MET A 498 -6.70 25.42 -6.50
N GLN A 499 -5.56 26.13 -6.48
CA GLN A 499 -5.15 27.02 -7.56
C GLN A 499 -4.93 26.28 -8.87
N PHE A 500 -4.32 25.10 -8.81
CA PHE A 500 -4.18 24.23 -9.97
C PHE A 500 -5.56 23.78 -10.49
N LEU A 501 -6.47 23.35 -9.60
CA LEU A 501 -7.81 22.89 -9.96
C LEU A 501 -8.64 24.01 -10.63
N VAL A 502 -8.50 25.27 -10.19
CA VAL A 502 -9.15 26.43 -10.86
C VAL A 502 -8.75 26.51 -12.33
N THR A 503 -7.51 26.16 -12.70
CA THR A 503 -7.07 26.18 -14.11
C THR A 503 -7.76 25.12 -14.97
N ARG A 504 -8.35 24.10 -14.35
CA ARG A 504 -9.00 22.96 -15.02
C ARG A 504 -10.52 23.04 -14.96
N ASP A 505 -11.05 23.55 -13.86
CA ASP A 505 -12.48 23.65 -13.60
C ASP A 505 -12.77 24.93 -12.80
N GLN A 506 -13.49 25.86 -13.43
CA GLN A 506 -13.85 27.15 -12.84
C GLN A 506 -14.71 27.02 -11.58
N SER A 507 -15.37 25.90 -11.36
CA SER A 507 -16.13 25.65 -10.12
C SER A 507 -15.28 25.75 -8.85
N TRP A 508 -13.97 25.52 -8.97
CA TRP A 508 -13.01 25.67 -7.89
C TRP A 508 -12.70 27.11 -7.50
N THR A 509 -13.03 28.09 -8.32
CA THR A 509 -12.79 29.52 -8.04
C THR A 509 -13.53 29.96 -6.77
N GLN A 510 -14.80 29.59 -6.66
CA GLN A 510 -15.62 29.92 -5.49
C GLN A 510 -15.11 29.16 -4.25
N LYS A 511 -14.79 27.88 -4.36
CA LYS A 511 -14.26 27.06 -3.26
C LYS A 511 -12.93 27.59 -2.73
N LEU A 512 -12.03 28.02 -3.61
CA LEU A 512 -10.75 28.64 -3.23
C LEU A 512 -10.96 29.97 -2.50
N HIS A 513 -11.93 30.77 -2.94
CA HIS A 513 -12.29 32.02 -2.26
C HIS A 513 -12.85 31.75 -0.87
N GLU A 514 -13.84 30.87 -0.74
CA GLU A 514 -14.45 30.47 0.54
C GLU A 514 -13.42 29.89 1.49
N TYR A 515 -12.53 29.01 1.03
CA TYR A 515 -11.43 28.46 1.79
C TYR A 515 -10.49 29.56 2.32
N SER A 516 -10.08 30.49 1.44
CA SER A 516 -9.19 31.58 1.79
C SER A 516 -9.78 32.49 2.86
N MET A 517 -11.06 32.88 2.69
CA MET A 517 -11.80 33.70 3.68
C MET A 517 -11.94 32.97 5.02
N SER A 518 -12.30 31.69 4.99
CA SER A 518 -12.46 30.89 6.22
C SER A 518 -11.12 30.73 6.96
N ARG A 519 -10.02 30.57 6.24
CA ARG A 519 -8.66 30.50 6.81
C ARG A 519 -8.24 31.81 7.45
N GLU A 520 -8.53 32.94 6.80
CA GLU A 520 -8.23 34.28 7.33
C GLU A 520 -9.03 34.55 8.61
N GLN A 521 -10.34 34.29 8.60
CA GLN A 521 -11.17 34.43 9.77
C GLN A 521 -10.72 33.52 10.94
N LEU A 522 -10.37 32.29 10.65
CA LEU A 522 -9.84 31.38 11.69
C LEU A 522 -8.49 31.84 12.22
N HIS A 523 -7.63 32.43 11.37
CA HIS A 523 -6.35 33.00 11.80
C HIS A 523 -6.60 34.20 12.76
N SER A 524 -7.48 35.13 12.40
CA SER A 524 -7.87 36.27 13.26
C SER A 524 -8.43 35.81 14.62
N ALA A 525 -9.28 34.76 14.61
CA ALA A 525 -9.78 34.18 15.84
C ALA A 525 -8.65 33.56 16.71
N ARG A 526 -7.66 32.93 16.11
CA ARG A 526 -6.48 32.39 16.80
C ARG A 526 -5.61 33.49 17.40
N GLU A 527 -5.35 34.58 16.66
CA GLU A 527 -4.63 35.73 17.18
C GLU A 527 -5.35 36.37 18.37
N SER A 528 -6.69 36.51 18.29
CA SER A 528 -7.50 37.02 19.37
C SER A 528 -7.45 36.11 20.61
N SER A 529 -7.50 34.80 20.43
CA SER A 529 -7.33 33.82 21.50
C SER A 529 -5.95 33.92 22.16
N GLN A 530 -4.88 34.09 21.38
CA GLN A 530 -3.52 34.27 21.89
C GLN A 530 -3.35 35.57 22.67
N LYS A 531 -3.94 36.68 22.20
CA LYS A 531 -3.93 37.95 22.95
C LYS A 531 -4.60 37.80 24.32
N LEU A 532 -5.75 37.16 24.40
CA LEU A 532 -6.44 36.89 25.67
C LEU A 532 -5.62 36.00 26.62
N GLN A 533 -4.89 35.04 26.07
CA GLN A 533 -3.99 34.21 26.87
C GLN A 533 -2.85 35.04 27.47
N LEU A 534 -2.15 35.82 26.68
CA LEU A 534 -1.07 36.68 27.14
C LEU A 534 -1.56 37.67 28.17
N GLN A 535 -2.72 38.29 27.97
CA GLN A 535 -3.35 39.19 28.94
C GLN A 535 -3.65 38.50 30.28
N SER A 536 -4.14 37.26 30.25
CA SER A 536 -4.39 36.48 31.46
C SER A 536 -3.12 36.18 32.24
N GLU A 537 -2.04 35.82 31.53
CA GLU A 537 -0.70 35.50 32.09
C GLU A 537 -0.09 36.74 32.75
N GLU A 538 -0.16 37.90 32.10
CA GLU A 538 0.32 39.17 32.61
C GLU A 538 -0.42 39.60 33.89
N LEU A 539 -1.76 39.49 33.88
CA LEU A 539 -2.59 39.81 35.07
C LEU A 539 -2.29 38.88 36.24
N LEU A 540 -2.04 37.59 36.00
CA LEU A 540 -1.65 36.64 37.05
C LEU A 540 -0.26 36.95 37.61
N LEU A 541 0.68 37.35 36.76
CA LEU A 541 1.99 37.80 37.21
C LEU A 541 1.86 39.04 38.11
N ARG A 542 1.11 40.03 37.66
CA ARG A 542 0.84 41.26 38.44
C ARG A 542 0.17 40.97 39.79
N ALA A 543 -0.79 40.04 39.82
CA ALA A 543 -1.41 39.61 41.05
C ALA A 543 -0.41 38.94 42.02
N ARG A 544 0.56 38.20 41.52
CA ARG A 544 1.66 37.62 42.35
C ARG A 544 2.55 38.71 42.93
N GLU A 545 2.97 39.67 42.11
CA GLU A 545 3.75 40.80 42.57
C GLU A 545 3.06 41.58 43.68
N LEU A 546 1.75 41.90 43.51
CA LEU A 546 0.98 42.61 44.52
C LEU A 546 0.85 41.81 45.83
N ASN A 547 0.73 40.47 45.73
CA ASN A 547 0.71 39.62 46.94
C ASN A 547 2.09 39.61 47.64
N VAL A 548 3.20 39.62 46.89
CA VAL A 548 4.54 39.72 47.47
C VAL A 548 4.71 41.05 48.18
N GLN A 549 4.26 42.15 47.57
CA GLN A 549 4.29 43.47 48.18
C GLN A 549 3.44 43.56 49.46
N ALA A 550 2.22 42.94 49.45
CA ALA A 550 1.37 42.86 50.61
C ALA A 550 2.05 42.07 51.74
N ALA A 551 2.65 40.93 51.46
CA ALA A 551 3.38 40.11 52.44
C ALA A 551 4.60 40.86 53.00
N HIS A 552 5.31 41.59 52.16
CA HIS A 552 6.41 42.45 52.63
C HIS A 552 5.91 43.55 53.60
N THR A 553 4.82 44.24 53.25
CA THR A 553 4.20 45.26 54.10
C THR A 553 3.67 44.69 55.43
N GLU A 554 3.13 43.47 55.43
CA GLU A 554 2.76 42.73 56.63
C GLU A 554 3.93 42.46 57.56
N THR A 555 5.08 42.07 56.94
CA THR A 555 6.34 41.87 57.70
C THR A 555 6.78 43.17 58.36
N VAL A 556 6.79 44.27 57.61
CA VAL A 556 7.15 45.61 58.11
C VAL A 556 6.19 46.05 59.23
N GLN A 557 4.88 45.84 59.09
CA GLN A 557 3.87 46.10 60.11
C GLN A 557 4.13 45.29 61.40
N GLY A 558 4.49 44.00 61.24
CA GLY A 558 4.82 43.10 62.33
C GLY A 558 6.10 43.52 63.06
N GLU A 559 7.12 43.97 62.33
CA GLU A 559 8.35 44.52 62.91
C GLU A 559 8.11 45.83 63.63
N HIS A 560 7.33 46.76 63.03
CA HIS A 560 6.94 48.00 63.66
C HIS A 560 6.21 47.77 65.03
N TRP A 561 5.32 46.77 65.05
CA TRP A 561 4.68 46.37 66.31
C TRP A 561 5.69 45.88 67.32
N ARG A 562 6.55 44.95 67.00
CA ARG A 562 7.50 44.31 67.92
C ARG A 562 8.60 45.25 68.38
N ARG A 563 9.10 46.13 67.50
CA ARG A 563 10.21 46.99 67.85
C ARG A 563 9.81 48.36 68.39
N VAL A 564 8.60 48.84 68.06
CA VAL A 564 8.19 50.22 68.43
C VAL A 564 7.03 50.22 69.43
N ILE A 565 5.95 49.53 69.17
CA ILE A 565 4.75 49.62 70.02
C ILE A 565 4.83 48.68 71.25
N GLN A 566 5.26 47.47 71.07
CA GLN A 566 5.37 46.45 72.10
C GLN A 566 6.28 46.90 73.25
N PRO A 567 7.49 47.42 73.02
CA PRO A 567 8.34 47.90 74.11
C PRO A 567 7.68 49.01 74.93
N LEU A 568 6.98 49.97 74.32
CA LEU A 568 6.24 51.05 75.01
C LEU A 568 5.14 50.49 75.89
N ARG A 569 4.39 49.49 75.45
CA ARG A 569 3.38 48.81 76.21
C ARG A 569 3.99 48.00 77.35
N THR A 570 5.07 47.31 77.12
CA THR A 570 5.76 46.62 78.23
C THR A 570 6.24 47.58 79.25
N ARG A 571 6.80 48.75 78.92
CA ARG A 571 7.22 49.78 79.85
C ARG A 571 6.08 50.30 80.70
N ILE A 572 4.89 50.51 80.11
CA ILE A 572 3.71 50.91 80.89
C ILE A 572 3.29 49.80 81.88
N MET A 573 3.37 48.51 81.47
CA MET A 573 3.07 47.41 82.36
C MET A 573 4.07 47.29 83.51
N ASP A 574 5.36 47.49 83.24
CA ASP A 574 6.42 47.44 84.24
C ASP A 574 6.23 48.59 85.27
N ILE A 575 5.92 49.83 84.80
CA ILE A 575 5.63 50.95 85.69
C ILE A 575 4.43 50.62 86.57
N ARG A 576 3.33 50.11 85.98
CA ARG A 576 2.14 49.76 86.71
C ARG A 576 2.32 48.66 87.76
N GLN A 577 3.09 47.62 87.32
CA GLN A 577 3.46 46.52 88.18
C GLN A 577 4.32 46.99 89.35
N GLY A 578 5.33 47.79 89.09
CA GLY A 578 6.16 48.38 90.13
C GLY A 578 5.43 49.28 91.05
N ALA A 579 4.41 50.02 90.58
CA ALA A 579 3.49 50.85 91.43
C ALA A 579 2.66 49.96 92.34
N LEU A 580 2.05 48.84 91.80
CA LEU A 580 1.29 47.90 92.62
C LEU A 580 2.16 47.24 93.69
N GLU A 581 3.33 46.75 93.34
CA GLU A 581 4.28 46.11 94.29
C GLU A 581 4.68 47.07 95.41
N ARG A 582 4.83 48.39 95.14
CA ARG A 582 5.12 49.39 96.17
C ARG A 582 3.91 49.65 97.09
N ILE A 583 2.67 49.62 96.58
CA ILE A 583 1.49 49.77 97.33
C ILE A 583 1.28 48.55 98.24
N GLU A 584 1.47 47.34 97.72
CA GLU A 584 1.34 46.09 98.47
C GLU A 584 2.36 45.96 99.64
N ASN A 585 3.61 46.42 99.39
CA ASN A 585 4.68 46.37 100.38
C ASN A 585 4.76 47.62 101.31
N ALA A 586 3.83 48.59 101.20
CA ALA A 586 3.88 49.76 101.98
C ALA A 586 3.50 49.51 103.46
N PRO A 587 4.24 50.01 104.46
CA PRO A 587 3.90 49.81 105.87
C PRO A 587 2.56 50.42 106.21
N ALA A 588 1.85 49.77 107.16
CA ALA A 588 0.48 50.16 107.59
C ALA A 588 0.34 51.58 108.12
N LYS A 589 1.42 52.25 108.47
CA LYS A 589 1.47 53.69 108.88
C LYS A 589 2.71 54.35 108.19
N LEU A 590 2.44 55.12 107.16
CA LEU A 590 3.41 55.98 106.52
C LEU A 590 3.55 57.33 107.20
N SER A 591 4.76 57.92 107.33
CA SER A 591 5.01 59.28 107.76
C SER A 591 4.45 60.29 106.74
N LYS A 592 4.32 61.56 107.18
CA LYS A 592 3.86 62.63 106.28
C LYS A 592 4.82 62.82 105.05
N GLU A 593 6.07 62.62 105.28
CA GLU A 593 7.15 62.76 104.24
C GLU A 593 7.10 61.63 103.27
N GLU A 594 7.04 60.42 103.73
CA GLU A 594 6.94 59.18 102.87
C GLU A 594 5.64 59.20 102.05
N ARG A 595 4.51 59.72 102.58
CA ARG A 595 3.30 59.88 101.75
C ARG A 595 3.48 60.94 100.64
N ARG A 596 4.22 61.98 100.91
CA ARG A 596 4.48 63.02 99.94
C ARG A 596 5.40 62.46 98.80
N GLU A 597 6.49 61.77 99.14
CA GLU A 597 7.37 61.17 98.24
C GLU A 597 6.65 60.11 97.35
N LEU A 598 5.85 59.27 97.93
CA LEU A 598 5.05 58.30 97.19
C LEU A 598 4.06 58.95 96.20
N SER A 599 3.40 60.05 96.70
CA SER A 599 2.46 60.83 95.84
C SER A 599 3.20 61.56 94.70
N GLU A 600 4.39 62.10 94.94
CA GLU A 600 5.22 62.75 93.90
C GLU A 600 5.75 61.71 92.89
N LEU A 601 6.10 60.49 93.37
CA LEU A 601 6.51 59.37 92.47
C LEU A 601 5.31 58.87 91.64
N GLN A 602 4.14 58.67 92.24
CA GLN A 602 2.94 58.29 91.52
C GLN A 602 2.56 59.33 90.44
N ALA A 603 2.63 60.62 90.78
CA ALA A 603 2.37 61.66 89.78
C ALA A 603 3.36 61.63 88.60
N LYS A 604 4.65 61.39 88.87
CA LYS A 604 5.64 61.24 87.83
C LYS A 604 5.41 60.01 86.95
N GLU A 605 5.06 58.87 87.57
CA GLU A 605 4.73 57.64 86.87
C GLU A 605 3.46 57.79 86.02
N GLU A 606 2.41 58.46 86.52
CA GLU A 606 1.20 58.82 85.76
C GLU A 606 1.49 59.69 84.57
N GLU A 607 2.42 60.70 84.73
CA GLU A 607 2.87 61.56 83.66
C GLU A 607 3.65 60.77 82.62
N GLU A 608 4.58 59.88 83.02
CA GLU A 608 5.33 58.96 82.10
C GLU A 608 4.40 58.05 81.33
N ILE A 609 3.39 57.47 82.05
CA ILE A 609 2.37 56.62 81.35
C ILE A 609 1.58 57.44 80.34
N ALA A 610 1.18 58.67 80.69
CA ALA A 610 0.44 59.54 79.78
C ALA A 610 1.26 59.89 78.55
N GLN A 611 2.56 60.19 78.72
CA GLN A 611 3.49 60.41 77.55
C GLN A 611 3.67 59.19 76.70
N LEU A 612 3.83 57.99 77.30
CA LEU A 612 3.94 56.73 76.59
C LEU A 612 2.65 56.40 75.86
N LEU A 613 1.47 56.63 76.40
CA LEU A 613 0.20 56.44 75.72
C LEU A 613 0.06 57.33 74.46
N VAL A 614 0.44 58.59 74.54
CA VAL A 614 0.46 59.51 73.39
C VAL A 614 1.41 59.01 72.32
N GLN A 615 2.60 58.51 72.73
CA GLN A 615 3.51 57.88 71.77
C GLN A 615 2.92 56.66 71.13
N ILE A 616 2.28 55.74 71.87
CA ILE A 616 1.58 54.57 71.37
C ILE A 616 0.50 54.95 70.37
N GLU A 617 -0.33 55.94 70.71
CA GLU A 617 -1.38 56.43 69.84
C GLU A 617 -0.83 56.93 68.52
N THR A 618 0.24 57.76 68.52
CA THR A 618 0.90 58.28 67.35
C THR A 618 1.49 57.15 66.50
N LYS A 619 2.12 56.12 67.10
CA LYS A 619 2.68 54.98 66.40
C LYS A 619 1.63 54.00 65.89
N THR A 620 0.45 53.95 66.56
CA THR A 620 -0.68 53.14 66.09
C THR A 620 -1.30 53.74 64.81
N VAL A 621 -1.32 55.01 64.62
CA VAL A 621 -1.78 55.67 63.41
C VAL A 621 -0.92 55.15 62.22
N GLN A 622 0.40 55.05 62.36
CA GLN A 622 1.30 54.53 61.36
C GLN A 622 0.99 53.02 61.03
N ARG A 623 0.64 52.25 62.06
CA ARG A 623 0.23 50.85 61.87
C ARG A 623 -1.09 50.71 61.11
N ILE A 624 -2.02 51.60 61.35
CA ILE A 624 -3.30 51.67 60.61
C ILE A 624 -3.03 51.94 59.12
N GLU A 625 -2.10 52.82 58.85
CA GLU A 625 -1.71 53.09 57.45
C GLU A 625 -1.13 51.86 56.71
N TYR A 626 -0.27 51.10 57.39
CA TYR A 626 0.18 49.81 56.84
C TYR A 626 -1.01 48.87 56.60
N SER A 627 -2.00 48.78 57.50
CA SER A 627 -3.17 47.94 57.30
C SER A 627 -3.99 48.37 56.09
N LYS A 628 -4.19 49.66 55.86
CA LYS A 628 -4.88 50.18 54.67
C LYS A 628 -4.11 49.86 53.39
N GLN A 629 -2.77 49.97 53.43
CA GLN A 629 -1.93 49.65 52.29
C GLN A 629 -2.00 48.16 51.94
N ILE A 630 -1.94 47.26 52.93
CA ILE A 630 -2.11 45.80 52.74
C ILE A 630 -3.48 45.48 52.15
N GLU A 631 -4.53 46.07 52.66
CA GLU A 631 -5.89 45.85 52.15
C GLU A 631 -6.03 46.32 50.70
N SER A 632 -5.48 47.47 50.37
CA SER A 632 -5.45 47.99 49.00
C SER A 632 -4.71 47.05 48.04
N LEU A 633 -3.49 46.60 48.40
CA LEU A 633 -2.70 45.66 47.60
C LEU A 633 -3.43 44.32 47.41
N ARG A 634 -4.02 43.78 48.43
CA ARG A 634 -4.83 42.55 48.38
C ARG A 634 -6.08 42.73 47.52
N LYS A 635 -6.71 43.89 47.55
CA LYS A 635 -7.86 44.21 46.70
C LYS A 635 -7.46 44.25 45.25
N GLN A 636 -6.38 44.95 44.92
CA GLN A 636 -5.81 45.00 43.54
C GLN A 636 -5.42 43.62 43.05
N SER A 637 -4.79 42.80 43.90
CA SER A 637 -4.46 41.42 43.52
C SER A 637 -5.72 40.58 43.21
N ARG A 638 -6.79 40.73 43.95
CA ARG A 638 -8.08 40.05 43.68
C ARG A 638 -8.69 40.50 42.36
N GLU A 639 -8.65 41.82 42.09
CA GLU A 639 -9.13 42.40 40.83
C GLU A 639 -8.34 41.87 39.63
N CYS A 640 -7.00 41.81 39.72
CA CYS A 640 -6.17 41.21 38.67
C CYS A 640 -6.49 39.72 38.46
N LYS A 641 -6.70 38.95 39.53
CA LYS A 641 -7.09 37.52 39.41
C LYS A 641 -8.47 37.33 38.80
N SER A 642 -9.41 38.22 39.08
CA SER A 642 -10.75 38.20 38.46
C SER A 642 -10.63 38.49 36.97
N ALA A 643 -9.95 39.57 36.60
CA ALA A 643 -9.75 39.95 35.22
C ALA A 643 -9.00 38.85 34.39
N ALA A 644 -8.03 38.15 35.01
CA ALA A 644 -7.34 37.01 34.39
C ALA A 644 -8.32 35.82 34.13
N ARG A 645 -9.23 35.54 35.06
CA ARG A 645 -10.27 34.51 34.87
C ARG A 645 -11.21 34.88 33.72
N ASP A 646 -11.64 36.16 33.69
CA ASP A 646 -12.52 36.66 32.63
C ASP A 646 -11.86 36.58 31.27
N ALA A 647 -10.57 36.95 31.15
CA ALA A 647 -9.79 36.78 29.93
C ALA A 647 -9.71 35.31 29.52
N THR A 648 -9.45 34.39 30.45
CA THR A 648 -9.42 32.94 30.18
C THR A 648 -10.79 32.42 29.74
N GLN A 649 -11.84 32.84 30.35
CA GLN A 649 -13.21 32.46 30.01
C GLN A 649 -13.58 32.98 28.61
N ASN A 650 -13.28 34.20 28.28
CA ASN A 650 -13.50 34.78 26.96
C ASN A 650 -12.69 34.05 25.87
N ARG A 651 -11.44 33.65 26.14
CA ARG A 651 -10.67 32.81 25.28
C ARG A 651 -11.36 31.46 24.96
N LEU A 652 -11.81 30.77 26.00
CA LEU A 652 -12.50 29.49 25.84
C LEU A 652 -13.84 29.63 25.10
N LEU A 653 -14.59 30.72 25.34
CA LEU A 653 -15.81 31.01 24.60
C LEU A 653 -15.55 31.25 23.13
N LEU A 654 -14.48 31.98 22.77
CA LEU A 654 -14.07 32.23 21.40
C LEU A 654 -13.67 30.93 20.70
N GLU A 655 -12.83 30.11 21.34
CA GLU A 655 -12.37 28.82 20.79
C GLU A 655 -13.51 27.82 20.56
N ARG A 656 -14.53 27.83 21.41
CA ARG A 656 -15.70 26.94 21.40
C ARG A 656 -16.91 27.55 20.70
N SER A 657 -16.80 28.77 20.19
CA SER A 657 -17.92 29.43 19.51
C SER A 657 -18.40 28.62 18.31
N GLU A 658 -19.68 28.70 18.04
CA GLU A 658 -20.31 28.07 16.89
C GLU A 658 -19.66 28.55 15.59
N GLN A 659 -19.33 29.83 15.51
CA GLN A 659 -18.60 30.40 14.37
C GLN A 659 -17.24 29.75 14.16
N THR A 660 -16.41 29.59 15.20
CA THR A 660 -15.10 28.96 15.09
C THR A 660 -15.21 27.48 14.66
N ARG A 661 -16.25 26.78 15.15
CA ARG A 661 -16.52 25.39 14.73
C ARG A 661 -16.95 25.33 13.27
N ALA A 662 -17.86 26.20 12.87
CA ALA A 662 -18.33 26.28 11.47
C ALA A 662 -17.17 26.54 10.49
N LEU A 663 -16.28 27.49 10.82
CA LEU A 663 -15.08 27.75 10.01
C LEU A 663 -14.18 26.51 9.86
N ARG A 664 -13.95 25.78 10.95
CA ARG A 664 -13.14 24.54 10.90
C ARG A 664 -13.81 23.46 10.06
N THR A 665 -15.13 23.34 10.14
CA THR A 665 -15.90 22.39 9.34
C THR A 665 -15.86 22.77 7.88
N ALA A 666 -16.08 24.03 7.53
CA ALA A 666 -16.02 24.51 6.15
C ALA A 666 -14.62 24.27 5.53
N ILE A 667 -13.55 24.58 6.26
CA ILE A 667 -12.19 24.32 5.79
C ILE A 667 -11.96 22.83 5.53
N ARG A 668 -12.37 21.94 6.47
CA ARG A 668 -12.21 20.49 6.33
C ARG A 668 -12.98 19.95 5.13
N GLU A 669 -14.20 20.43 4.91
CA GLU A 669 -15.03 20.00 3.79
C GLU A 669 -14.37 20.33 2.45
N VAL A 670 -13.85 21.54 2.30
CA VAL A 670 -13.16 21.94 1.05
C VAL A 670 -11.85 21.15 0.89
N GLU A 671 -11.08 20.95 1.96
CA GLU A 671 -9.85 20.14 1.94
C GLU A 671 -10.13 18.66 1.61
N TYR A 672 -11.27 18.12 2.07
CA TYR A 672 -11.69 16.77 1.72
C TYR A 672 -12.06 16.66 0.23
N GLN A 673 -12.85 17.59 -0.30
CA GLN A 673 -13.24 17.61 -1.72
C GLN A 673 -12.03 17.79 -2.63
N GLU A 674 -11.10 18.63 -2.24
CA GLU A 674 -9.83 18.85 -2.96
C GLU A 674 -9.02 17.55 -3.03
N GLU A 675 -8.85 16.85 -1.91
CA GLU A 675 -8.08 15.62 -1.84
C GLU A 675 -8.76 14.45 -2.57
N LEU A 676 -10.09 14.37 -2.52
CA LEU A 676 -10.85 13.41 -3.32
C LEU A 676 -10.67 13.67 -4.82
N THR A 677 -10.63 14.94 -5.22
CA THR A 677 -10.37 15.33 -6.61
C THR A 677 -8.94 14.96 -7.02
N ARG A 678 -7.94 15.17 -6.13
CA ARG A 678 -6.56 14.72 -6.36
C ARG A 678 -6.51 13.21 -6.58
N LEU A 679 -7.15 12.43 -5.70
CA LEU A 679 -7.22 10.98 -5.83
C LEU A 679 -7.76 10.57 -7.22
N SER A 680 -8.88 11.13 -7.63
CA SER A 680 -9.50 10.82 -8.93
C SER A 680 -8.59 11.20 -10.10
N LEU A 681 -7.93 12.36 -10.05
CA LEU A 681 -7.00 12.78 -11.12
C LEU A 681 -5.75 11.92 -11.19
N VAL A 682 -5.15 11.55 -10.05
CA VAL A 682 -3.98 10.68 -10.00
C VAL A 682 -4.35 9.28 -10.48
N ARG A 683 -5.47 8.73 -10.01
CA ARG A 683 -6.01 7.45 -10.46
C ARG A 683 -6.20 7.42 -11.99
N ASP A 684 -6.88 8.44 -12.53
CA ASP A 684 -7.14 8.53 -13.97
C ASP A 684 -5.82 8.65 -14.77
N ALA A 685 -4.89 9.45 -14.28
CA ALA A 685 -3.58 9.59 -14.93
C ALA A 685 -2.79 8.29 -14.96
N ILE A 686 -2.85 7.48 -13.90
CA ILE A 686 -2.23 6.14 -13.86
C ILE A 686 -2.97 5.19 -14.79
N ALA A 687 -4.30 5.13 -14.73
CA ALA A 687 -5.11 4.24 -15.58
C ALA A 687 -4.90 4.54 -17.07
N VAL A 688 -4.76 5.81 -17.45
CA VAL A 688 -4.47 6.20 -18.82
C VAL A 688 -2.99 6.03 -19.18
N GLY A 689 -2.08 6.66 -18.42
CA GLY A 689 -0.66 6.67 -18.75
C GLY A 689 -0.05 5.28 -18.66
N ASP A 690 0.00 4.72 -17.45
CA ASP A 690 0.65 3.44 -17.19
C ASP A 690 -0.20 2.27 -17.71
N GLY A 691 -1.54 2.37 -17.60
CA GLY A 691 -2.46 1.34 -18.07
C GLY A 691 -2.39 1.14 -19.58
N LEU A 692 -2.49 2.21 -20.39
CA LEU A 692 -2.36 2.09 -21.85
C LEU A 692 -0.99 1.58 -22.28
N ARG A 693 0.09 2.01 -21.60
CA ARG A 693 1.44 1.50 -21.90
C ARG A 693 1.56 0.02 -21.58
N ALA A 694 1.01 -0.43 -20.44
CA ALA A 694 1.04 -1.84 -20.08
C ALA A 694 0.27 -2.69 -21.08
N THR A 695 -0.96 -2.32 -21.39
CA THR A 695 -1.80 -3.03 -22.36
C THR A 695 -1.24 -3.00 -23.77
N ASN A 696 -0.45 -1.97 -24.15
CA ASN A 696 0.19 -1.94 -25.46
C ASN A 696 1.14 -3.11 -25.69
N TYR A 697 1.81 -3.61 -24.64
CA TYR A 697 2.73 -4.74 -24.74
C TYR A 697 2.07 -6.10 -24.56
N ARG A 698 0.92 -6.11 -23.88
CA ARG A 698 0.25 -7.33 -23.45
C ARG A 698 -1.26 -7.15 -23.51
N PRO A 699 -1.86 -7.17 -24.71
CA PRO A 699 -3.31 -7.05 -24.85
C PRO A 699 -4.01 -8.30 -24.31
N THR A 700 -5.22 -8.09 -23.81
CA THR A 700 -6.16 -9.18 -23.49
C THR A 700 -6.94 -9.63 -24.73
N ALA A 701 -7.48 -10.83 -24.72
CA ALA A 701 -7.96 -11.47 -25.94
C ALA A 701 -9.42 -11.21 -26.31
N TRP A 702 -10.35 -11.17 -25.37
CA TRP A 702 -11.79 -11.25 -25.67
C TRP A 702 -12.40 -10.05 -26.36
N TRP A 703 -11.83 -8.87 -26.24
CA TRP A 703 -12.36 -7.69 -26.92
C TRP A 703 -11.86 -7.51 -28.36
N PHE A 704 -10.83 -8.27 -28.82
CA PHE A 704 -10.39 -8.24 -30.22
C PHE A 704 -11.51 -8.63 -31.21
N PRO A 705 -12.27 -9.72 -30.99
CA PRO A 705 -13.38 -10.05 -31.88
C PRO A 705 -14.51 -9.01 -31.88
N LEU A 706 -14.65 -8.22 -30.80
CA LEU A 706 -15.62 -7.12 -30.75
C LEU A 706 -15.19 -5.93 -31.58
N VAL A 707 -13.90 -5.58 -31.54
CA VAL A 707 -13.32 -4.41 -32.23
C VAL A 707 -13.06 -4.69 -33.70
N SER A 708 -12.58 -5.89 -34.01
CA SER A 708 -12.14 -6.30 -35.36
C SER A 708 -12.48 -7.75 -35.62
N PRO A 709 -13.77 -8.06 -35.88
CA PRO A 709 -14.23 -9.43 -36.14
C PRO A 709 -13.54 -10.08 -37.37
N GLU A 710 -13.13 -9.27 -38.31
CA GLU A 710 -12.43 -9.69 -39.53
C GLU A 710 -10.93 -9.98 -39.32
N GLY A 711 -10.39 -9.70 -38.13
CA GLY A 711 -9.00 -9.98 -37.75
C GLY A 711 -7.97 -8.92 -38.18
N ALA A 712 -8.38 -7.76 -38.72
CA ALA A 712 -7.44 -6.72 -39.16
C ALA A 712 -6.54 -6.20 -38.02
N TRP A 713 -7.07 -6.12 -36.80
CA TRP A 713 -6.26 -5.75 -35.64
C TRP A 713 -5.16 -6.79 -35.35
N PHE A 714 -5.51 -8.06 -35.41
CA PHE A 714 -4.56 -9.16 -35.22
C PHE A 714 -3.45 -9.14 -36.28
N GLU A 715 -3.77 -8.99 -37.55
CA GLU A 715 -2.75 -8.90 -38.62
C GLU A 715 -1.86 -7.66 -38.39
N GLY A 716 -2.39 -6.54 -37.98
CA GLY A 716 -1.60 -5.37 -37.59
C GLY A 716 -0.65 -5.63 -36.42
N LEU A 717 -1.03 -6.48 -35.45
CA LEU A 717 -0.13 -6.91 -34.39
C LEU A 717 1.04 -7.78 -34.94
N VAL A 718 0.74 -8.72 -35.86
CA VAL A 718 1.74 -9.57 -36.47
C VAL A 718 2.76 -8.76 -37.31
N GLU A 719 2.27 -7.73 -38.00
CA GLU A 719 3.11 -6.82 -38.79
C GLU A 719 4.03 -5.94 -37.93
N THR A 720 3.53 -5.51 -36.77
CA THR A 720 4.23 -4.53 -35.91
C THR A 720 5.00 -5.14 -34.75
N VAL A 721 4.87 -6.45 -34.50
CA VAL A 721 5.54 -7.13 -33.40
C VAL A 721 7.08 -7.06 -33.57
N GLN A 722 7.73 -6.76 -32.45
CA GLN A 722 9.20 -6.80 -32.35
C GLN A 722 9.63 -8.04 -31.56
N ALA A 723 10.71 -8.65 -31.99
CA ALA A 723 11.27 -9.83 -31.33
C ALA A 723 12.71 -9.57 -30.91
N ARG A 724 13.14 -10.12 -29.80
CA ARG A 724 14.55 -10.20 -29.41
C ARG A 724 14.85 -11.53 -28.72
N VAL A 725 16.04 -12.01 -28.91
CA VAL A 725 16.56 -13.19 -28.22
C VAL A 725 17.31 -12.78 -26.98
N GLU A 726 17.11 -13.52 -25.90
CA GLU A 726 17.75 -13.30 -24.60
C GLU A 726 18.45 -14.59 -24.16
N GLU A 727 19.78 -14.55 -24.08
CA GLU A 727 20.60 -15.69 -23.63
C GLU A 727 20.50 -15.83 -22.09
N LEU A 728 20.53 -17.08 -21.59
CA LEU A 728 20.37 -17.42 -20.17
C LEU A 728 21.66 -17.84 -19.48
#